data_a927db2d02090ebfdd489daf1fc62e25
#
_entry.id   a927db2d02090ebfdd489daf1fc62e25
#
_cell.length_a   1.000
_cell.length_b   1.000
_cell.length_c   1.000
_cell.angle_alpha   90.00
_cell.angle_beta   90.00
_cell.angle_gamma   90.00
#
_symmetry.space_group_name_H-M   'P 1'
#
loop_
_entity.id
_entity.type
_entity.pdbx_description
1 polymer ?
#
loop_
_entity_poly.entity_id
_entity_poly.type
_entity_poly.pdbx_seq_one_letter_code
_entity_poly.pdbx_strand_id
1 'polypeptide(L)'
;MASPVRPRGRQINAYQLVALLLAFVLVSGVGGVLAAGLFVPFAAGANTATDTAVEVFDELPADLEPGPLSEQSRIYANDGTTRLATFYTENRIVVPLDQVSDAMKNAVVAIEDKRFWEHGGVDVEGIPRAFVNNLTGGSTQGASTLTQQYVKNVLIEQAVRDDDVMAQHEAKADTLGRKAREAKLAISLEKKMTKEEILQGYLNIAQFGRSVYGVETAARHYFNTTAAELDYIQAATIAGITKAPGKYDPSVDPELAQSRRNTVLLTMYQQGYITKEEYDTGWKTPIGDTLNIQPLEAGCQAAGGAAFFCDYVTKIIMSDPVFGETKADREARLYRGGLDIYTTLDPAMQAAAQQHAAAAVPADDPSRLEDAIVSVEPGTGKILAMAQNRAYDATQDPAPNTTAVNYSTDEAHGGSRGFSPGSTWKPFLLTQWLKEGHSLYETVSANKRTWTLGRDFHGSCIRFGDEQWTPANSDGPGTGSMSVLKATYNSVNTAYTTMASKLDMCGVADTAKSAGFTPSMIKDEGDVHINPSMILGTQNSSPLHMAAAYATFAAGGTYCKPIAITKVLDADGQELPVPSADCRKNAVDPAIANTVTYALQQVLTQGSGRGNSLADGRPAAGKTGTANLNKHTWFIGYTPQVSTAVWIGNAESDVEMSMRTTGRPFTINGTSRSYWYGSSLAAPTWRDYMNQVLAGKPAPGFAAPDWNRVNAPAPPPRSPENPGDGGGDGPGDGGGRENGGPGGGGPGGGGDDEADGGGRGDRGDRGDGGGRDGLADWLDSLGAGGNG
;
A
#
# COMPACT_ATOMS: atom_id res chain seq x y z
N MET A 1 -93.59 10.36 -58.02
CA MET A 1 -92.93 10.35 -59.37
C MET A 1 -92.55 11.77 -59.76
N ALA A 2 -91.38 12.15 -59.57
CA ALA A 2 -90.85 13.44 -60.01
C ALA A 2 -89.54 13.21 -60.75
N SER A 3 -89.54 13.50 -62.03
CA SER A 3 -88.39 13.30 -62.95
C SER A 3 -87.26 14.25 -62.67
N PRO A 4 -86.01 13.85 -62.90
CA PRO A 4 -84.81 14.71 -62.67
C PRO A 4 -84.66 15.69 -63.80
N VAL A 5 -84.44 16.92 -63.45
CA VAL A 5 -84.11 18.06 -64.40
C VAL A 5 -82.61 17.98 -64.71
N ARG A 6 -82.28 17.77 -65.99
CA ARG A 6 -80.86 17.85 -66.48
C ARG A 6 -80.39 19.32 -66.53
N PRO A 7 -79.26 19.65 -66.06
CA PRO A 7 -78.72 20.99 -66.23
C PRO A 7 -78.20 21.17 -67.67
N ARG A 8 -78.65 22.26 -68.27
CA ARG A 8 -78.24 22.70 -69.63
C ARG A 8 -76.75 23.17 -69.56
N GLY A 9 -75.85 22.46 -70.19
CA GLY A 9 -74.46 22.86 -70.37
C GLY A 9 -74.45 24.20 -71.05
N ARG A 10 -73.72 25.12 -70.42
CA ARG A 10 -73.38 26.46 -70.89
C ARG A 10 -72.42 26.31 -72.06
N GLN A 11 -72.77 26.56 -73.27
CA GLN A 11 -71.85 26.56 -74.46
C GLN A 11 -70.90 27.74 -74.29
N ILE A 12 -69.59 27.41 -74.15
CA ILE A 12 -68.51 28.41 -74.10
C ILE A 12 -68.18 28.74 -75.57
N ASN A 13 -68.32 30.03 -75.99
CA ASN A 13 -67.89 30.45 -77.30
C ASN A 13 -66.36 30.60 -77.44
N ALA A 14 -65.83 30.61 -78.67
CA ALA A 14 -64.39 30.57 -78.89
C ALA A 14 -63.67 31.76 -78.24
N TYR A 15 -64.34 32.95 -78.13
CA TYR A 15 -63.73 34.08 -77.37
C TYR A 15 -63.62 33.89 -75.90
N GLN A 16 -64.60 33.20 -75.28
CA GLN A 16 -64.53 32.88 -73.86
C GLN A 16 -63.49 31.85 -73.57
N LEU A 17 -63.27 30.90 -74.53
CA LEU A 17 -62.22 29.85 -74.38
C LEU A 17 -60.82 30.57 -74.45
N VAL A 18 -60.64 31.47 -75.40
CA VAL A 18 -59.37 32.25 -75.54
C VAL A 18 -59.12 33.14 -74.32
N ALA A 19 -60.19 33.81 -73.82
CA ALA A 19 -60.11 34.65 -72.66
C ALA A 19 -59.74 33.80 -71.36
N LEU A 20 -60.31 32.60 -71.22
CA LEU A 20 -59.97 31.67 -70.11
C LEU A 20 -58.57 31.10 -70.23
N LEU A 21 -58.07 30.85 -71.45
CA LEU A 21 -56.70 30.41 -71.71
C LEU A 21 -55.70 31.55 -71.43
N LEU A 22 -56.00 32.78 -71.83
CA LEU A 22 -55.17 33.94 -71.52
C LEU A 22 -55.16 34.24 -70.03
N ALA A 23 -56.29 34.11 -69.33
CA ALA A 23 -56.40 34.29 -67.91
C ALA A 23 -55.62 33.14 -67.14
N PHE A 24 -55.71 31.93 -67.67
CA PHE A 24 -54.94 30.80 -67.12
C PHE A 24 -53.42 31.00 -67.31
N VAL A 25 -52.95 31.44 -68.48
CA VAL A 25 -51.51 31.75 -68.70
C VAL A 25 -51.10 32.94 -67.85
N LEU A 26 -51.88 33.95 -67.66
CA LEU A 26 -51.55 35.09 -66.84
C LEU A 26 -51.49 34.72 -65.35
N VAL A 27 -52.49 33.99 -64.87
CA VAL A 27 -52.55 33.49 -63.49
C VAL A 27 -51.39 32.51 -63.21
N SER A 28 -51.07 31.62 -64.14
CA SER A 28 -49.94 30.69 -64.01
C SER A 28 -48.59 31.42 -64.05
N GLY A 29 -48.47 32.43 -64.91
CA GLY A 29 -47.24 33.26 -64.98
C GLY A 29 -47.05 34.13 -63.73
N VAL A 30 -48.10 34.79 -63.27
CA VAL A 30 -48.00 35.56 -61.99
C VAL A 30 -47.81 34.63 -60.76
N GLY A 31 -48.56 33.53 -60.73
CA GLY A 31 -48.41 32.53 -59.69
C GLY A 31 -47.01 31.90 -59.66
N GLY A 32 -46.44 31.63 -60.84
CA GLY A 32 -45.08 31.12 -60.97
C GLY A 32 -44.02 32.14 -60.56
N VAL A 33 -44.18 33.42 -60.86
CA VAL A 33 -43.25 34.48 -60.42
C VAL A 33 -43.34 34.68 -58.88
N LEU A 34 -44.57 34.66 -58.31
CA LEU A 34 -44.76 34.80 -56.88
C LEU A 34 -44.21 33.54 -56.12
N ALA A 35 -44.41 32.36 -56.66
CA ALA A 35 -43.81 31.14 -56.09
C ALA A 35 -42.26 31.18 -56.18
N ALA A 36 -41.70 31.58 -57.35
CA ALA A 36 -40.28 31.76 -57.51
C ALA A 36 -39.72 32.84 -56.56
N GLY A 37 -40.45 33.95 -56.40
CA GLY A 37 -40.07 35.01 -55.48
C GLY A 37 -40.06 34.62 -53.99
N LEU A 38 -40.84 33.60 -53.60
CA LEU A 38 -40.87 33.05 -52.29
C LEU A 38 -39.81 31.92 -52.05
N PHE A 39 -39.61 31.11 -53.12
CA PHE A 39 -38.73 29.96 -52.99
C PHE A 39 -37.24 30.26 -53.26
N VAL A 40 -36.93 31.26 -54.14
CA VAL A 40 -35.56 31.61 -54.48
C VAL A 40 -34.78 32.23 -53.29
N PRO A 41 -35.33 33.14 -52.50
CA PRO A 41 -34.65 33.63 -51.29
C PRO A 41 -34.48 32.52 -50.20
N PHE A 42 -35.48 31.64 -50.14
CA PHE A 42 -35.39 30.51 -49.18
C PHE A 42 -34.35 29.49 -49.61
N ALA A 43 -34.22 29.17 -50.88
CA ALA A 43 -33.18 28.31 -51.44
C ALA A 43 -31.78 28.97 -51.33
N ALA A 44 -31.66 30.28 -51.58
CA ALA A 44 -30.41 31.02 -51.43
C ALA A 44 -29.99 31.11 -49.96
N GLY A 45 -30.92 31.35 -49.03
CA GLY A 45 -30.67 31.31 -47.58
C GLY A 45 -30.26 29.95 -47.08
N ALA A 46 -30.88 28.86 -47.61
CA ALA A 46 -30.51 27.50 -47.25
C ALA A 46 -29.12 27.15 -47.75
N ASN A 47 -28.71 27.53 -48.96
CA ASN A 47 -27.35 27.31 -49.48
C ASN A 47 -26.30 28.04 -48.64
N THR A 48 -26.52 29.33 -48.32
CA THR A 48 -25.61 30.12 -47.49
C THR A 48 -25.48 29.49 -46.07
N ALA A 49 -26.60 29.03 -45.49
CA ALA A 49 -26.56 28.34 -44.19
C ALA A 49 -25.84 26.99 -44.28
N THR A 50 -25.97 26.28 -45.40
CA THR A 50 -25.28 25.01 -45.64
C THR A 50 -23.77 25.22 -45.81
N ASP A 51 -23.39 26.24 -46.61
CA ASP A 51 -21.97 26.58 -46.84
C ASP A 51 -21.28 27.01 -45.54
N THR A 52 -21.91 27.85 -44.73
CA THR A 52 -21.42 28.23 -43.39
C THR A 52 -21.34 27.04 -42.44
N ALA A 53 -22.33 26.15 -42.47
CA ALA A 53 -22.29 24.95 -41.63
C ALA A 53 -21.18 23.96 -42.05
N VAL A 54 -20.92 23.85 -43.37
CA VAL A 54 -19.80 23.04 -43.90
C VAL A 54 -18.46 23.67 -43.51
N GLU A 55 -18.30 25.00 -43.64
CA GLU A 55 -17.07 25.71 -43.25
C GLU A 55 -16.79 25.52 -41.73
N VAL A 56 -17.77 25.72 -40.86
CA VAL A 56 -17.67 25.47 -39.42
C VAL A 56 -17.37 24.00 -39.13
N PHE A 57 -17.97 23.09 -39.88
CA PHE A 57 -17.67 21.63 -39.69
C PHE A 57 -16.24 21.30 -40.14
N ASP A 58 -15.73 21.94 -41.20
CA ASP A 58 -14.37 21.69 -41.70
C ASP A 58 -13.28 22.28 -40.79
N GLU A 59 -13.59 23.30 -40.03
CA GLU A 59 -12.70 23.89 -39.01
C GLU A 59 -12.60 23.06 -37.73
N LEU A 60 -13.54 22.12 -37.45
CA LEU A 60 -13.48 21.24 -36.25
C LEU A 60 -12.26 20.31 -36.33
N PRO A 61 -11.69 19.92 -35.16
CA PRO A 61 -10.63 18.91 -35.10
C PRO A 61 -11.03 17.63 -35.83
N ALA A 62 -10.10 17.11 -36.64
CA ALA A 62 -10.33 15.90 -37.43
C ALA A 62 -9.44 14.72 -36.95
N ASP A 63 -8.56 14.94 -36.00
CA ASP A 63 -7.62 13.97 -35.53
C ASP A 63 -7.90 13.55 -34.08
N LEU A 64 -8.04 12.26 -33.87
CA LEU A 64 -8.21 11.65 -32.57
C LEU A 64 -7.36 10.37 -32.55
N GLU A 65 -6.45 10.30 -31.60
CA GLU A 65 -5.69 9.09 -31.31
C GLU A 65 -6.13 8.58 -29.93
N PRO A 66 -6.81 7.42 -29.86
CA PRO A 66 -7.14 6.82 -28.59
C PRO A 66 -5.85 6.45 -27.85
N GLY A 67 -5.65 7.02 -26.65
CA GLY A 67 -4.52 6.65 -25.80
C GLY A 67 -4.81 5.38 -25.01
N PRO A 68 -3.83 4.89 -24.23
CA PRO A 68 -4.04 3.75 -23.35
C PRO A 68 -5.17 4.03 -22.35
N LEU A 69 -6.00 3.01 -22.10
CA LEU A 69 -7.08 3.10 -21.12
C LEU A 69 -6.52 3.00 -19.70
N SER A 70 -7.19 3.65 -18.76
CA SER A 70 -6.92 3.44 -17.33
C SER A 70 -7.33 2.03 -16.94
N GLU A 71 -6.41 1.26 -16.37
CA GLU A 71 -6.63 -0.11 -15.91
C GLU A 71 -6.35 -0.27 -14.41
N GLN A 72 -6.99 -1.28 -13.82
CA GLN A 72 -6.75 -1.63 -12.43
C GLN A 72 -5.35 -2.22 -12.22
N SER A 73 -4.66 -1.79 -11.16
CA SER A 73 -3.45 -2.44 -10.68
C SER A 73 -3.76 -3.49 -9.61
N ARG A 74 -2.97 -4.57 -9.57
CA ARG A 74 -3.16 -5.71 -8.68
C ARG A 74 -1.89 -5.99 -7.89
N ILE A 75 -2.05 -6.27 -6.61
CA ILE A 75 -0.94 -6.69 -5.75
C ILE A 75 -1.10 -8.17 -5.45
N TYR A 76 -0.04 -8.94 -5.68
CA TYR A 76 0.02 -10.38 -5.45
C TYR A 76 1.04 -10.73 -4.38
N ALA A 77 0.77 -11.80 -3.63
CA ALA A 77 1.73 -12.43 -2.73
C ALA A 77 2.89 -13.08 -3.52
N ASN A 78 3.84 -13.66 -2.79
CA ASN A 78 5.04 -14.28 -3.38
C ASN A 78 4.76 -15.55 -4.21
N ASP A 79 3.59 -16.15 -4.06
CA ASP A 79 3.14 -17.28 -4.87
C ASP A 79 2.68 -16.87 -6.29
N GLY A 80 2.56 -15.56 -6.55
CA GLY A 80 2.15 -14.99 -7.82
C GLY A 80 0.68 -15.18 -8.18
N THR A 81 -0.11 -15.80 -7.32
CA THR A 81 -1.53 -16.17 -7.55
C THR A 81 -2.49 -15.61 -6.52
N THR A 82 -2.07 -15.53 -5.27
CA THR A 82 -2.87 -14.94 -4.20
C THR A 82 -2.90 -13.43 -4.36
N ARG A 83 -4.05 -12.90 -4.83
CA ARG A 83 -4.27 -11.45 -4.96
C ARG A 83 -4.57 -10.87 -3.59
N LEU A 84 -3.75 -9.88 -3.17
CA LEU A 84 -3.90 -9.17 -1.90
C LEU A 84 -4.85 -7.98 -2.02
N ALA A 85 -4.71 -7.19 -3.08
CA ALA A 85 -5.50 -5.98 -3.29
C ALA A 85 -5.58 -5.59 -4.75
N THR A 86 -6.55 -4.72 -5.06
CA THR A 86 -6.74 -4.09 -6.37
C THR A 86 -6.84 -2.59 -6.19
N PHE A 87 -6.22 -1.82 -7.09
CA PHE A 87 -6.24 -0.35 -7.07
C PHE A 87 -6.73 0.18 -8.41
N TYR A 88 -7.66 1.11 -8.41
CA TYR A 88 -8.21 1.70 -9.61
C TYR A 88 -8.90 3.04 -9.34
N THR A 89 -8.88 3.93 -10.31
CA THR A 89 -9.82 5.05 -10.42
C THR A 89 -11.07 4.56 -11.14
N GLU A 90 -10.88 3.82 -12.24
CA GLU A 90 -11.88 3.16 -13.04
C GLU A 90 -11.59 1.66 -13.03
N ASN A 91 -12.48 0.88 -12.44
CA ASN A 91 -12.29 -0.57 -12.39
C ASN A 91 -12.47 -1.15 -13.78
N ARG A 92 -11.37 -1.35 -14.50
CA ARG A 92 -11.34 -1.82 -15.89
C ARG A 92 -10.29 -2.92 -16.06
N ILE A 93 -10.72 -3.94 -16.78
CA ILE A 93 -9.87 -5.01 -17.32
C ILE A 93 -10.04 -4.96 -18.82
N VAL A 94 -8.97 -4.65 -19.54
CA VAL A 94 -8.97 -4.60 -21.00
C VAL A 94 -8.79 -6.00 -21.59
N VAL A 95 -9.61 -6.33 -22.58
CA VAL A 95 -9.52 -7.63 -23.29
C VAL A 95 -9.59 -7.41 -24.79
N PRO A 96 -8.91 -8.25 -25.60
CA PRO A 96 -9.04 -8.23 -27.05
C PRO A 96 -10.43 -8.75 -27.48
N LEU A 97 -10.87 -8.38 -28.68
CA LEU A 97 -12.23 -8.66 -29.17
C LEU A 97 -12.52 -10.17 -29.32
N ASP A 98 -11.51 -10.99 -29.56
CA ASP A 98 -11.63 -12.44 -29.63
C ASP A 98 -11.90 -13.12 -28.29
N GLN A 99 -11.65 -12.39 -27.16
CA GLN A 99 -12.03 -12.78 -25.81
C GLN A 99 -13.38 -12.21 -25.37
N VAL A 100 -14.20 -11.73 -26.30
CA VAL A 100 -15.58 -11.31 -26.04
C VAL A 100 -16.54 -12.21 -26.82
N SER A 101 -17.59 -12.70 -26.15
CA SER A 101 -18.56 -13.59 -26.77
C SER A 101 -19.28 -12.92 -27.96
N ASP A 102 -19.65 -13.69 -28.97
CA ASP A 102 -20.47 -13.18 -30.10
C ASP A 102 -21.83 -12.68 -29.61
N ALA A 103 -22.39 -13.28 -28.58
CA ALA A 103 -23.61 -12.82 -27.96
C ALA A 103 -23.49 -11.37 -27.44
N MET A 104 -22.34 -11.01 -26.82
CA MET A 104 -22.11 -9.65 -26.33
C MET A 104 -21.91 -8.63 -27.47
N LYS A 105 -21.10 -8.98 -28.48
CA LYS A 105 -20.91 -8.15 -29.68
C LYS A 105 -22.25 -7.85 -30.36
N ASN A 106 -23.08 -8.88 -30.55
CA ASN A 106 -24.39 -8.78 -31.18
C ASN A 106 -25.39 -7.96 -30.32
N ALA A 107 -25.40 -8.15 -28.99
CA ALA A 107 -26.29 -7.42 -28.09
C ALA A 107 -26.05 -5.92 -28.10
N VAL A 108 -24.77 -5.50 -28.08
CA VAL A 108 -24.40 -4.08 -28.14
C VAL A 108 -24.73 -3.47 -29.50
N VAL A 109 -24.36 -4.13 -30.60
CA VAL A 109 -24.70 -3.66 -31.95
C VAL A 109 -26.21 -3.56 -32.13
N ALA A 110 -26.95 -4.57 -31.69
CA ALA A 110 -28.40 -4.59 -31.82
C ALA A 110 -29.08 -3.41 -31.15
N ILE A 111 -28.67 -3.03 -29.93
CA ILE A 111 -29.36 -2.00 -29.13
C ILE A 111 -28.84 -0.60 -29.37
N GLU A 112 -27.54 -0.43 -29.63
CA GLU A 112 -26.92 0.88 -29.75
C GLU A 112 -26.81 1.35 -31.21
N ASP A 113 -26.48 0.46 -32.16
CA ASP A 113 -26.21 0.84 -33.54
C ASP A 113 -26.43 -0.34 -34.50
N LYS A 114 -27.68 -0.59 -34.88
CA LYS A 114 -28.04 -1.77 -35.71
C LYS A 114 -27.41 -1.81 -37.11
N ARG A 115 -26.92 -0.65 -37.60
CA ARG A 115 -26.25 -0.56 -38.92
C ARG A 115 -24.75 -0.29 -38.75
N PHE A 116 -24.19 -0.59 -37.60
CA PHE A 116 -22.78 -0.38 -37.30
C PHE A 116 -21.84 -0.88 -38.40
N TRP A 117 -22.11 -2.04 -38.96
CA TRP A 117 -21.27 -2.65 -40.01
C TRP A 117 -21.40 -2.02 -41.39
N GLU A 118 -22.38 -1.10 -41.59
CA GLU A 118 -22.75 -0.57 -42.91
C GLU A 118 -22.31 0.89 -43.12
N HIS A 119 -22.29 1.74 -42.07
CA HIS A 119 -22.01 3.16 -42.20
C HIS A 119 -20.54 3.50 -41.89
N GLY A 120 -20.10 4.73 -42.24
CA GLY A 120 -18.74 5.27 -42.04
C GLY A 120 -18.70 6.34 -40.94
N GLY A 121 -18.91 5.96 -39.67
CA GLY A 121 -18.83 6.82 -38.48
C GLY A 121 -20.15 7.50 -38.10
N VAL A 122 -20.98 7.86 -39.07
CA VAL A 122 -22.30 8.50 -38.87
C VAL A 122 -23.33 7.77 -39.71
N ASP A 123 -24.47 7.39 -39.11
CA ASP A 123 -25.60 6.79 -39.84
C ASP A 123 -26.51 7.86 -40.42
N VAL A 124 -26.20 8.36 -41.65
CA VAL A 124 -26.94 9.39 -42.36
C VAL A 124 -28.39 9.00 -42.71
N GLU A 125 -28.70 7.71 -42.81
CA GLU A 125 -30.07 7.20 -43.02
C GLU A 125 -30.81 6.97 -41.72
N GLY A 126 -30.10 6.71 -40.63
CA GLY A 126 -30.66 6.53 -39.28
C GLY A 126 -31.16 7.83 -38.67
N ILE A 127 -30.48 8.94 -38.89
CA ILE A 127 -30.86 10.26 -38.33
C ILE A 127 -32.26 10.71 -38.72
N PRO A 128 -32.67 10.75 -40.01
CA PRO A 128 -34.02 11.10 -40.43
C PRO A 128 -35.08 10.13 -39.85
N ARG A 129 -34.76 8.84 -39.80
CA ARG A 129 -35.67 7.82 -39.25
C ARG A 129 -35.90 8.02 -37.74
N ALA A 130 -34.85 8.27 -36.98
CA ALA A 130 -34.94 8.57 -35.53
C ALA A 130 -35.73 9.84 -35.26
N PHE A 131 -35.55 10.87 -36.10
CA PHE A 131 -36.27 12.13 -36.03
C PHE A 131 -37.79 11.91 -36.25
N VAL A 132 -38.15 11.20 -37.29
CA VAL A 132 -39.59 10.88 -37.58
C VAL A 132 -40.21 10.04 -36.44
N ASN A 133 -39.48 9.04 -35.96
CA ASN A 133 -39.97 8.15 -34.87
C ASN A 133 -40.18 8.94 -33.58
N ASN A 134 -39.27 9.85 -33.25
CA ASN A 134 -39.39 10.72 -32.07
C ASN A 134 -40.53 11.74 -32.20
N LEU A 135 -40.84 12.24 -33.41
CA LEU A 135 -41.98 13.12 -33.67
C LEU A 135 -43.32 12.41 -33.61
N THR A 136 -43.37 11.14 -33.98
CA THR A 136 -44.62 10.34 -34.01
C THR A 136 -44.96 9.66 -32.70
N GLY A 137 -44.23 9.95 -31.61
CA GLY A 137 -44.52 9.39 -30.28
C GLY A 137 -44.05 7.97 -30.08
N GLY A 138 -43.17 7.45 -30.95
CA GLY A 138 -42.48 6.17 -30.75
C GLY A 138 -41.44 6.24 -29.62
N SER A 139 -40.91 5.06 -29.23
CA SER A 139 -39.83 5.00 -28.24
C SER A 139 -38.62 5.85 -28.71
N THR A 140 -38.09 6.72 -27.85
CA THR A 140 -36.92 7.56 -28.14
C THR A 140 -35.75 6.70 -28.65
N GLN A 141 -35.48 6.74 -29.95
CA GLN A 141 -34.34 6.11 -30.59
C GLN A 141 -33.17 7.08 -30.53
N GLY A 142 -31.98 6.58 -30.03
CA GLY A 142 -30.73 7.32 -30.10
C GLY A 142 -30.29 7.48 -31.57
N ALA A 143 -29.86 8.69 -31.94
CA ALA A 143 -29.31 8.97 -33.27
C ALA A 143 -27.79 8.93 -33.33
N SER A 144 -27.10 8.60 -32.20
CA SER A 144 -25.64 8.49 -32.15
C SER A 144 -25.19 7.05 -32.45
N THR A 145 -24.18 6.91 -33.30
CA THR A 145 -23.55 5.63 -33.63
C THR A 145 -22.62 5.14 -32.50
N LEU A 146 -22.27 3.85 -32.51
CA LEU A 146 -21.25 3.29 -31.61
C LEU A 146 -19.93 4.03 -31.73
N THR A 147 -19.52 4.40 -32.95
CA THR A 147 -18.28 5.15 -33.18
C THR A 147 -18.34 6.54 -32.54
N GLN A 148 -19.47 7.26 -32.62
CA GLN A 148 -19.63 8.54 -31.94
C GLN A 148 -19.59 8.39 -30.41
N GLN A 149 -20.18 7.33 -29.85
CA GLN A 149 -20.13 7.03 -28.43
C GLN A 149 -18.70 6.68 -27.99
N TYR A 150 -17.97 5.92 -28.80
CA TYR A 150 -16.56 5.62 -28.55
C TYR A 150 -15.71 6.90 -28.53
N VAL A 151 -15.84 7.77 -29.55
CA VAL A 151 -15.17 9.08 -29.61
C VAL A 151 -15.47 9.92 -28.36
N LYS A 152 -16.73 10.01 -27.94
CA LYS A 152 -17.12 10.73 -26.73
C LYS A 152 -16.37 10.17 -25.50
N ASN A 153 -16.35 8.86 -25.33
CA ASN A 153 -15.71 8.23 -24.17
C ASN A 153 -14.18 8.42 -24.19
N VAL A 154 -13.55 8.38 -25.40
CA VAL A 154 -12.11 8.67 -25.55
C VAL A 154 -11.79 10.11 -25.14
N LEU A 155 -12.62 11.09 -25.53
CA LEU A 155 -12.43 12.49 -25.15
C LEU A 155 -12.58 12.68 -23.62
N ILE A 156 -13.53 11.99 -23.00
CA ILE A 156 -13.67 11.99 -21.53
C ILE A 156 -12.45 11.37 -20.85
N GLU A 157 -11.98 10.22 -21.34
CA GLU A 157 -10.82 9.50 -20.79
C GLU A 157 -9.53 10.33 -20.91
N GLN A 158 -9.33 11.02 -22.06
CA GLN A 158 -8.21 11.95 -22.24
C GLN A 158 -8.29 13.10 -21.23
N ALA A 159 -9.44 13.75 -21.09
CA ALA A 159 -9.63 14.85 -20.16
C ALA A 159 -9.48 14.43 -18.69
N VAL A 160 -9.86 13.18 -18.32
CA VAL A 160 -9.62 12.61 -16.98
C VAL A 160 -8.13 12.37 -16.76
N ARG A 161 -7.43 11.87 -17.78
CA ARG A 161 -5.98 11.61 -17.70
C ARG A 161 -5.17 12.90 -17.54
N ASP A 162 -5.57 13.94 -18.27
CA ASP A 162 -4.91 15.24 -18.27
C ASP A 162 -5.34 16.12 -17.07
N ASP A 163 -6.22 15.61 -16.19
CA ASP A 163 -6.83 16.31 -15.05
C ASP A 163 -7.52 17.63 -15.46
N ASP A 164 -8.03 17.68 -16.71
CA ASP A 164 -8.73 18.84 -17.27
C ASP A 164 -10.25 18.76 -17.01
N VAL A 165 -10.67 19.34 -15.89
CA VAL A 165 -12.09 19.41 -15.48
C VAL A 165 -12.96 20.14 -16.51
N MET A 166 -12.41 21.15 -17.20
CA MET A 166 -13.17 21.90 -18.22
C MET A 166 -13.40 21.06 -19.47
N ALA A 167 -12.38 20.35 -19.95
CA ALA A 167 -12.51 19.42 -21.06
C ALA A 167 -13.49 18.27 -20.74
N GLN A 168 -13.45 17.76 -19.49
CA GLN A 168 -14.43 16.75 -19.03
C GLN A 168 -15.87 17.29 -19.10
N HIS A 169 -16.08 18.52 -18.67
CA HIS A 169 -17.39 19.18 -18.72
C HIS A 169 -17.84 19.38 -20.14
N GLU A 170 -16.95 19.83 -21.03
CA GLU A 170 -17.25 20.00 -22.46
C GLU A 170 -17.60 18.67 -23.13
N ALA A 171 -16.85 17.62 -22.88
CA ALA A 171 -17.10 16.29 -23.44
C ALA A 171 -18.44 15.68 -22.96
N LYS A 172 -18.95 16.10 -21.80
CA LYS A 172 -20.24 15.65 -21.25
C LYS A 172 -21.42 16.60 -21.62
N ALA A 173 -21.15 17.84 -22.06
CA ALA A 173 -22.20 18.84 -22.33
C ALA A 173 -23.14 18.41 -23.45
N ASP A 174 -24.45 18.66 -23.30
CA ASP A 174 -25.44 18.35 -24.34
C ASP A 174 -25.64 19.54 -25.32
N THR A 175 -24.62 19.73 -26.18
CA THR A 175 -24.57 20.83 -27.16
C THR A 175 -24.45 20.32 -28.59
N LEU A 176 -24.98 21.10 -29.55
CA LEU A 176 -24.85 20.79 -30.99
C LEU A 176 -23.39 20.82 -31.46
N GLY A 177 -22.58 21.75 -30.93
CA GLY A 177 -21.15 21.85 -31.25
C GLY A 177 -20.39 20.59 -30.86
N ARG A 178 -20.66 20.06 -29.66
CA ARG A 178 -20.08 18.77 -29.23
C ARG A 178 -20.50 17.64 -30.18
N LYS A 179 -21.78 17.53 -30.52
CA LYS A 179 -22.30 16.53 -31.45
C LYS A 179 -21.67 16.58 -32.84
N ALA A 180 -21.45 17.83 -33.36
CA ALA A 180 -20.76 18.00 -34.64
C ALA A 180 -19.29 17.57 -34.57
N ARG A 181 -18.60 17.91 -33.47
CA ARG A 181 -17.21 17.45 -33.21
C ARG A 181 -17.13 15.93 -33.15
N GLU A 182 -18.01 15.29 -32.36
CA GLU A 182 -18.09 13.82 -32.28
C GLU A 182 -18.31 13.19 -33.65
N ALA A 183 -19.21 13.73 -34.47
CA ALA A 183 -19.50 13.24 -35.82
C ALA A 183 -18.26 13.32 -36.73
N LYS A 184 -17.57 14.46 -36.74
CA LYS A 184 -16.37 14.66 -37.56
C LYS A 184 -15.25 13.70 -37.13
N LEU A 185 -14.99 13.60 -35.80
CA LEU A 185 -14.00 12.69 -35.27
C LEU A 185 -14.35 11.21 -35.53
N ALA A 186 -15.64 10.82 -35.47
CA ALA A 186 -16.10 9.46 -35.79
C ALA A 186 -15.84 9.11 -37.25
N ILE A 187 -16.12 10.04 -38.19
CA ILE A 187 -15.84 9.85 -39.64
C ILE A 187 -14.32 9.72 -39.87
N SER A 188 -13.52 10.49 -39.16
CA SER A 188 -12.07 10.45 -39.28
C SER A 188 -11.50 9.16 -38.68
N LEU A 189 -12.04 8.70 -37.54
CA LEU A 189 -11.59 7.50 -36.85
C LEU A 189 -11.85 6.24 -37.70
N GLU A 190 -13.01 6.12 -38.36
CA GLU A 190 -13.33 5.01 -39.24
C GLU A 190 -12.52 4.94 -40.55
N LYS A 191 -11.74 5.97 -40.85
CA LYS A 191 -10.73 5.94 -41.92
C LYS A 191 -9.41 5.32 -41.43
N LYS A 192 -9.16 5.31 -40.12
CA LYS A 192 -7.92 4.87 -39.50
C LYS A 192 -8.05 3.50 -38.82
N MET A 193 -9.22 3.16 -38.29
CA MET A 193 -9.52 1.95 -37.56
C MET A 193 -10.60 1.11 -38.25
N THR A 194 -10.48 -0.19 -38.13
CA THR A 194 -11.52 -1.14 -38.55
C THR A 194 -12.73 -1.10 -37.62
N LYS A 195 -13.85 -1.65 -38.07
CA LYS A 195 -15.06 -1.78 -37.24
C LYS A 195 -14.82 -2.65 -36.00
N GLU A 196 -14.04 -3.69 -36.16
CA GLU A 196 -13.64 -4.60 -35.07
C GLU A 196 -12.81 -3.87 -34.01
N GLU A 197 -11.83 -3.06 -34.41
CA GLU A 197 -11.01 -2.26 -33.48
C GLU A 197 -11.85 -1.21 -32.76
N ILE A 198 -12.81 -0.57 -33.45
CA ILE A 198 -13.73 0.38 -32.84
C ILE A 198 -14.65 -0.30 -31.84
N LEU A 199 -15.21 -1.48 -32.18
CA LEU A 199 -16.05 -2.26 -31.27
C LEU A 199 -15.26 -2.74 -30.05
N GLN A 200 -14.03 -3.20 -30.22
CA GLN A 200 -13.11 -3.56 -29.13
C GLN A 200 -12.87 -2.37 -28.21
N GLY A 201 -12.54 -1.21 -28.78
CA GLY A 201 -12.33 0.02 -28.04
C GLY A 201 -13.58 0.44 -27.26
N TYR A 202 -14.76 0.39 -27.89
CA TYR A 202 -16.03 0.70 -27.23
C TYR A 202 -16.34 -0.23 -26.06
N LEU A 203 -16.21 -1.55 -26.25
CA LEU A 203 -16.49 -2.55 -25.21
C LEU A 203 -15.56 -2.45 -24.02
N ASN A 204 -14.32 -1.98 -24.21
CA ASN A 204 -13.35 -1.79 -23.15
C ASN A 204 -13.48 -0.43 -22.44
N ILE A 205 -13.95 0.63 -23.13
CA ILE A 205 -14.05 1.97 -22.55
C ILE A 205 -15.41 2.24 -21.89
N ALA A 206 -16.47 1.58 -22.32
CA ALA A 206 -17.84 1.85 -21.89
C ALA A 206 -18.02 1.59 -20.38
N GLN A 207 -18.83 2.45 -19.74
CA GLN A 207 -19.23 2.29 -18.36
C GLN A 207 -20.47 1.38 -18.27
N PHE A 208 -20.40 0.34 -17.46
CA PHE A 208 -21.46 -0.66 -17.23
C PHE A 208 -21.98 -0.70 -15.80
N GLY A 209 -21.75 0.33 -15.00
CA GLY A 209 -22.21 0.44 -13.61
C GLY A 209 -21.43 1.50 -12.84
N ARG A 210 -21.75 1.69 -11.56
CA ARG A 210 -20.95 2.56 -10.71
C ARG A 210 -19.57 1.92 -10.53
N SER A 211 -18.52 2.58 -11.01
CA SER A 211 -17.13 2.09 -10.98
C SER A 211 -16.86 0.81 -11.79
N VAL A 212 -17.79 0.37 -12.66
CA VAL A 212 -17.61 -0.79 -13.53
C VAL A 212 -17.39 -0.29 -14.96
N TYR A 213 -16.19 -0.46 -15.49
CA TYR A 213 -15.78 -0.05 -16.83
C TYR A 213 -15.25 -1.25 -17.60
N GLY A 214 -15.58 -1.33 -18.88
CA GLY A 214 -15.20 -2.44 -19.73
C GLY A 214 -16.04 -3.71 -19.52
N VAL A 215 -16.21 -4.46 -20.61
CA VAL A 215 -17.08 -5.63 -20.67
C VAL A 215 -16.61 -6.77 -19.78
N GLU A 216 -15.28 -6.98 -19.67
CA GLU A 216 -14.71 -8.04 -18.82
C GLU A 216 -14.98 -7.79 -17.34
N THR A 217 -14.81 -6.54 -16.90
CA THR A 217 -15.12 -6.16 -15.52
C THR A 217 -16.61 -6.33 -15.23
N ALA A 218 -17.49 -5.99 -16.18
CA ALA A 218 -18.93 -6.17 -16.05
C ALA A 218 -19.31 -7.68 -15.96
N ALA A 219 -18.72 -8.52 -16.77
CA ALA A 219 -18.93 -9.97 -16.76
C ALA A 219 -18.52 -10.57 -15.39
N ARG A 220 -17.35 -10.19 -14.89
CA ARG A 220 -16.86 -10.65 -13.59
C ARG A 220 -17.71 -10.15 -12.44
N HIS A 221 -18.06 -8.86 -12.46
CA HIS A 221 -18.83 -8.25 -11.37
C HIS A 221 -20.25 -8.80 -11.29
N TYR A 222 -20.99 -8.81 -12.39
CA TYR A 222 -22.42 -9.19 -12.36
C TYR A 222 -22.68 -10.68 -12.39
N PHE A 223 -21.79 -11.47 -13.01
CA PHE A 223 -22.03 -12.88 -13.32
C PHE A 223 -20.93 -13.83 -12.84
N ASN A 224 -19.81 -13.33 -12.29
CA ASN A 224 -18.65 -14.13 -11.90
C ASN A 224 -18.16 -15.03 -13.05
N THR A 225 -18.11 -14.48 -14.27
CA THR A 225 -17.67 -15.16 -15.49
C THR A 225 -16.77 -14.22 -16.29
N THR A 226 -16.29 -14.68 -17.45
CA THR A 226 -15.48 -13.86 -18.36
C THR A 226 -16.34 -13.27 -19.48
N ALA A 227 -15.87 -12.23 -20.17
CA ALA A 227 -16.57 -11.67 -21.33
C ALA A 227 -16.71 -12.69 -22.48
N ALA A 228 -15.80 -13.65 -22.56
CA ALA A 228 -15.82 -14.73 -23.57
C ALA A 228 -16.95 -15.75 -23.32
N GLU A 229 -17.36 -15.92 -22.07
CA GLU A 229 -18.33 -16.94 -21.66
C GLU A 229 -19.76 -16.37 -21.46
N LEU A 230 -19.96 -15.06 -21.71
CA LEU A 230 -21.28 -14.45 -21.59
C LEU A 230 -22.28 -15.10 -22.54
N ASP A 231 -23.41 -15.59 -21.99
CA ASP A 231 -24.56 -16.02 -22.76
C ASP A 231 -25.39 -14.83 -23.28
N TYR A 232 -26.40 -15.09 -24.11
CA TYR A 232 -27.22 -14.02 -24.72
C TYR A 232 -28.07 -13.25 -23.71
N ILE A 233 -28.46 -13.83 -22.56
CA ILE A 233 -29.24 -13.15 -21.50
C ILE A 233 -28.32 -12.21 -20.71
N GLN A 234 -27.15 -12.70 -20.34
CA GLN A 234 -26.12 -11.94 -19.64
C GLN A 234 -25.61 -10.78 -20.52
N ALA A 235 -25.32 -11.07 -21.78
CA ALA A 235 -24.93 -10.08 -22.79
C ALA A 235 -25.99 -8.99 -22.98
N ALA A 236 -27.29 -9.37 -23.09
CA ALA A 236 -28.39 -8.41 -23.19
C ALA A 236 -28.52 -7.56 -21.92
N THR A 237 -28.21 -8.09 -20.74
CA THR A 237 -28.20 -7.35 -19.49
C THR A 237 -27.11 -6.29 -19.51
N ILE A 238 -25.87 -6.67 -19.79
CA ILE A 238 -24.72 -5.71 -19.86
C ILE A 238 -24.98 -4.66 -20.93
N ALA A 239 -25.36 -5.04 -22.16
CA ALA A 239 -25.65 -4.09 -23.22
C ALA A 239 -26.80 -3.12 -22.85
N GLY A 240 -27.73 -3.55 -22.02
CA GLY A 240 -28.81 -2.70 -21.53
C GLY A 240 -28.35 -1.57 -20.59
N ILE A 241 -27.30 -1.79 -19.84
CA ILE A 241 -26.77 -0.83 -18.86
C ILE A 241 -26.17 0.43 -19.52
N THR A 242 -25.57 0.29 -20.70
CA THR A 242 -24.88 1.37 -21.42
C THR A 242 -25.70 2.65 -21.56
N LYS A 243 -27.01 2.53 -21.69
CA LYS A 243 -27.92 3.68 -21.86
C LYS A 243 -27.88 4.66 -20.68
N ALA A 244 -27.80 4.15 -19.45
CA ALA A 244 -27.69 4.93 -18.22
C ALA A 244 -27.15 4.03 -17.09
N PRO A 245 -25.79 3.94 -16.93
CA PRO A 245 -25.14 2.98 -16.04
C PRO A 245 -25.60 3.04 -14.58
N GLY A 246 -25.86 4.24 -14.07
CA GLY A 246 -26.36 4.39 -12.69
C GLY A 246 -27.85 4.02 -12.50
N LYS A 247 -28.62 3.91 -13.61
CA LYS A 247 -30.06 3.64 -13.56
C LYS A 247 -30.40 2.19 -13.85
N TYR A 248 -29.68 1.56 -14.78
CA TYR A 248 -29.93 0.19 -15.23
C TYR A 248 -28.95 -0.83 -14.64
N ASP A 249 -28.26 -0.43 -13.57
CA ASP A 249 -27.39 -1.31 -12.80
C ASP A 249 -28.23 -2.36 -12.06
N PRO A 250 -28.09 -3.66 -12.36
CA PRO A 250 -28.89 -4.71 -11.74
C PRO A 250 -28.60 -4.94 -10.25
N SER A 251 -27.48 -4.42 -9.74
CA SER A 251 -27.18 -4.42 -8.30
C SER A 251 -27.94 -3.35 -7.53
N VAL A 252 -28.44 -2.30 -8.24
CA VAL A 252 -29.16 -1.17 -7.66
C VAL A 252 -30.67 -1.29 -7.89
N ASP A 253 -31.08 -1.57 -9.12
CA ASP A 253 -32.51 -1.71 -9.50
C ASP A 253 -32.70 -2.89 -10.46
N PRO A 254 -32.86 -4.12 -9.90
CA PRO A 254 -33.04 -5.33 -10.71
C PRO A 254 -34.26 -5.30 -11.64
N GLU A 255 -35.37 -4.71 -11.21
CA GLU A 255 -36.62 -4.67 -12.01
C GLU A 255 -36.44 -3.78 -13.24
N LEU A 256 -35.81 -2.63 -13.06
CA LEU A 256 -35.55 -1.70 -14.15
C LEU A 256 -34.51 -2.27 -15.13
N ALA A 257 -33.46 -2.93 -14.59
CA ALA A 257 -32.47 -3.65 -15.39
C ALA A 257 -33.11 -4.79 -16.19
N GLN A 258 -34.01 -5.56 -15.59
CA GLN A 258 -34.77 -6.62 -16.31
C GLN A 258 -35.61 -6.05 -17.47
N SER A 259 -36.35 -4.97 -17.22
CA SER A 259 -37.12 -4.32 -18.26
C SER A 259 -36.24 -3.84 -19.42
N ARG A 260 -35.08 -3.30 -19.14
CA ARG A 260 -34.12 -2.85 -20.16
C ARG A 260 -33.47 -4.02 -20.90
N ARG A 261 -33.02 -5.09 -20.19
CA ARG A 261 -32.57 -6.35 -20.78
C ARG A 261 -33.60 -6.92 -21.77
N ASN A 262 -34.87 -6.97 -21.36
CA ASN A 262 -35.93 -7.48 -22.22
C ASN A 262 -36.07 -6.64 -23.50
N THR A 263 -35.84 -5.32 -23.45
CA THR A 263 -35.79 -4.47 -24.64
C THR A 263 -34.64 -4.87 -25.57
N VAL A 264 -33.45 -5.17 -25.01
CA VAL A 264 -32.28 -5.65 -25.78
C VAL A 264 -32.58 -6.98 -26.44
N LEU A 265 -33.11 -7.96 -25.70
CA LEU A 265 -33.52 -9.27 -26.22
C LEU A 265 -34.52 -9.16 -27.39
N LEU A 266 -35.52 -8.25 -27.26
CA LEU A 266 -36.45 -7.98 -28.34
C LEU A 266 -35.74 -7.46 -29.60
N THR A 267 -34.76 -6.56 -29.42
CA THR A 267 -34.02 -5.98 -30.53
C THR A 267 -33.09 -7.01 -31.19
N MET A 268 -32.44 -7.85 -30.37
CA MET A 268 -31.64 -9.01 -30.89
C MET A 268 -32.48 -9.98 -31.71
N TYR A 269 -33.70 -10.32 -31.19
CA TYR A 269 -34.61 -11.19 -31.94
C TYR A 269 -35.07 -10.55 -33.26
N GLN A 270 -35.48 -9.27 -33.25
CA GLN A 270 -35.92 -8.57 -34.45
C GLN A 270 -34.86 -8.45 -35.54
N GLN A 271 -33.57 -8.48 -35.15
CA GLN A 271 -32.43 -8.44 -36.06
C GLN A 271 -31.86 -9.80 -36.39
N GLY A 272 -32.45 -10.90 -35.85
CA GLY A 272 -32.06 -12.26 -36.15
C GLY A 272 -30.81 -12.76 -35.43
N TYR A 273 -30.34 -12.07 -34.39
CA TYR A 273 -29.18 -12.51 -33.58
C TYR A 273 -29.54 -13.63 -32.60
N ILE A 274 -30.83 -13.72 -32.20
CA ILE A 274 -31.34 -14.82 -31.39
C ILE A 274 -32.65 -15.35 -32.00
N THR A 275 -32.95 -16.60 -31.73
CA THR A 275 -34.19 -17.27 -32.15
C THR A 275 -35.39 -16.83 -31.35
N LYS A 276 -36.61 -17.15 -31.84
CA LYS A 276 -37.85 -16.88 -31.11
C LYS A 276 -37.90 -17.62 -29.78
N GLU A 277 -37.35 -18.82 -29.70
CA GLU A 277 -37.32 -19.63 -28.48
C GLU A 277 -36.38 -19.05 -27.44
N GLU A 278 -35.20 -18.62 -27.86
CA GLU A 278 -34.24 -17.91 -26.99
C GLU A 278 -34.82 -16.61 -26.46
N TYR A 279 -35.49 -15.81 -27.32
CA TYR A 279 -36.20 -14.59 -26.90
C TYR A 279 -37.26 -14.88 -25.84
N ASP A 280 -38.14 -15.88 -26.08
CA ASP A 280 -39.24 -16.24 -25.16
C ASP A 280 -38.68 -16.76 -23.82
N THR A 281 -37.60 -17.49 -23.87
CA THR A 281 -36.89 -18.00 -22.68
C THR A 281 -36.25 -16.86 -21.90
N GLY A 282 -35.45 -16.03 -22.55
CA GLY A 282 -34.77 -14.90 -21.92
C GLY A 282 -35.74 -13.87 -21.35
N TRP A 283 -36.88 -13.61 -22.03
CA TRP A 283 -37.93 -12.71 -21.54
C TRP A 283 -38.55 -13.18 -20.22
N LYS A 284 -38.73 -14.49 -20.06
CA LYS A 284 -39.34 -15.10 -18.88
C LYS A 284 -38.36 -15.31 -17.72
N THR A 285 -37.07 -15.41 -18.02
CA THR A 285 -36.04 -15.64 -16.98
C THR A 285 -35.94 -14.43 -16.05
N PRO A 286 -36.20 -14.57 -14.74
CA PRO A 286 -35.97 -13.47 -13.79
C PRO A 286 -34.52 -13.05 -13.80
N ILE A 287 -34.25 -11.77 -13.67
CA ILE A 287 -32.84 -11.28 -13.70
C ILE A 287 -32.01 -11.82 -12.54
N GLY A 288 -32.63 -11.99 -11.36
CA GLY A 288 -32.00 -12.53 -10.16
C GLY A 288 -31.45 -13.94 -10.34
N ASP A 289 -32.08 -14.75 -11.24
CA ASP A 289 -31.62 -16.12 -11.50
C ASP A 289 -30.34 -16.17 -12.36
N THR A 290 -29.99 -15.04 -12.97
CA THR A 290 -28.79 -14.92 -13.82
C THR A 290 -27.63 -14.19 -13.13
N LEU A 291 -27.88 -13.48 -12.02
CA LEU A 291 -26.89 -12.67 -11.32
C LEU A 291 -26.07 -13.49 -10.33
N ASN A 292 -24.77 -13.25 -10.32
CA ASN A 292 -23.82 -13.72 -9.30
C ASN A 292 -22.85 -12.60 -8.96
N ILE A 293 -23.40 -11.58 -8.26
CA ILE A 293 -22.71 -10.30 -8.04
C ILE A 293 -21.49 -10.50 -7.15
N GLN A 294 -20.32 -10.14 -7.66
CA GLN A 294 -19.08 -10.12 -6.92
C GLN A 294 -18.82 -8.72 -6.35
N PRO A 295 -18.34 -8.59 -5.09
CA PRO A 295 -18.01 -7.29 -4.52
C PRO A 295 -16.90 -6.59 -5.31
N LEU A 296 -17.02 -5.26 -5.44
CA LEU A 296 -15.96 -4.41 -6.00
C LEU A 296 -15.00 -4.04 -4.88
N GLU A 297 -14.09 -4.95 -4.57
CA GLU A 297 -13.07 -4.73 -3.55
C GLU A 297 -11.95 -3.85 -4.10
N ALA A 298 -11.60 -2.78 -3.39
CA ALA A 298 -10.52 -1.87 -3.74
C ALA A 298 -9.69 -1.50 -2.52
N GLY A 299 -8.40 -1.27 -2.77
CA GLY A 299 -7.47 -0.83 -1.74
C GLY A 299 -7.09 -1.92 -0.74
N CYS A 300 -6.26 -1.54 0.21
CA CYS A 300 -5.69 -2.47 1.18
C CYS A 300 -6.67 -3.01 2.21
N GLN A 301 -7.83 -2.37 2.39
CA GLN A 301 -8.89 -2.89 3.26
C GLN A 301 -9.30 -4.33 2.88
N ALA A 302 -9.31 -4.61 1.57
CA ALA A 302 -9.66 -5.92 1.03
C ALA A 302 -8.63 -7.02 1.32
N ALA A 303 -7.39 -6.65 1.67
CA ALA A 303 -6.32 -7.61 1.94
C ALA A 303 -6.43 -8.31 3.31
N GLY A 304 -7.43 -7.97 4.13
CA GLY A 304 -7.67 -8.62 5.41
C GLY A 304 -6.43 -8.60 6.32
N GLY A 305 -5.94 -9.77 6.74
CA GLY A 305 -4.75 -9.88 7.58
C GLY A 305 -3.45 -9.36 6.93
N ALA A 306 -3.42 -9.17 5.61
CA ALA A 306 -2.27 -8.60 4.89
C ALA A 306 -2.42 -7.08 4.62
N ALA A 307 -3.44 -6.42 5.17
CA ALA A 307 -3.76 -5.03 4.86
C ALA A 307 -2.63 -4.06 5.20
N PHE A 308 -1.95 -4.23 6.32
CA PHE A 308 -0.80 -3.41 6.70
C PHE A 308 0.42 -3.60 5.80
N PHE A 309 0.65 -4.82 5.32
CA PHE A 309 1.68 -5.07 4.33
C PHE A 309 1.32 -4.45 2.97
N CYS A 310 0.07 -4.56 2.55
CA CYS A 310 -0.45 -3.89 1.36
C CYS A 310 -0.26 -2.38 1.45
N ASP A 311 -0.64 -1.75 2.56
CA ASP A 311 -0.44 -0.30 2.80
C ASP A 311 1.05 0.08 2.73
N TYR A 312 1.93 -0.74 3.32
CA TYR A 312 3.37 -0.55 3.22
C TYR A 312 3.86 -0.59 1.76
N VAL A 313 3.38 -1.54 0.94
CA VAL A 313 3.68 -1.61 -0.50
C VAL A 313 3.22 -0.34 -1.22
N THR A 314 2.01 0.14 -0.94
CA THR A 314 1.52 1.38 -1.56
C THR A 314 2.34 2.61 -1.16
N LYS A 315 2.78 2.70 0.11
CA LYS A 315 3.65 3.79 0.57
C LYS A 315 5.02 3.76 -0.12
N ILE A 316 5.59 2.57 -0.35
CA ILE A 316 6.82 2.44 -1.14
C ILE A 316 6.58 2.96 -2.57
N ILE A 317 5.52 2.54 -3.24
CA ILE A 317 5.22 3.00 -4.59
C ILE A 317 5.05 4.53 -4.62
N MET A 318 4.36 5.11 -3.63
CA MET A 318 4.13 6.55 -3.55
C MET A 318 5.37 7.37 -3.18
N SER A 319 6.40 6.76 -2.56
CA SER A 319 7.61 7.46 -2.11
C SER A 319 8.82 7.25 -3.01
N ASP A 320 8.96 6.09 -3.67
CA ASP A 320 10.15 5.74 -4.43
C ASP A 320 10.10 6.32 -5.86
N PRO A 321 11.11 7.14 -6.27
CA PRO A 321 11.17 7.74 -7.60
C PRO A 321 11.22 6.73 -8.76
N VAL A 322 11.56 5.47 -8.51
CA VAL A 322 11.56 4.41 -9.54
C VAL A 322 10.19 4.23 -10.19
N PHE A 323 9.11 4.57 -9.47
CA PHE A 323 7.74 4.49 -9.95
C PHE A 323 7.22 5.77 -10.63
N GLY A 324 7.97 6.85 -10.64
CA GLY A 324 7.63 8.13 -11.27
C GLY A 324 8.32 9.31 -10.61
N GLU A 325 8.58 10.37 -11.38
CA GLU A 325 9.32 11.53 -10.87
C GLU A 325 8.53 12.29 -9.81
N THR A 326 7.25 12.53 -10.07
CA THR A 326 6.36 13.25 -9.14
C THR A 326 5.45 12.29 -8.37
N LYS A 327 4.87 12.77 -7.28
CA LYS A 327 3.85 12.01 -6.54
C LYS A 327 2.62 11.72 -7.43
N ALA A 328 2.23 12.68 -8.27
CA ALA A 328 1.11 12.52 -9.19
C ALA A 328 1.36 11.41 -10.22
N ASP A 329 2.59 11.31 -10.75
CA ASP A 329 2.97 10.24 -11.68
C ASP A 329 2.87 8.86 -11.02
N ARG A 330 3.36 8.75 -9.78
CA ARG A 330 3.31 7.49 -9.01
C ARG A 330 1.87 7.08 -8.67
N GLU A 331 1.04 8.06 -8.30
CA GLU A 331 -0.38 7.87 -8.05
C GLU A 331 -1.13 7.43 -9.32
N ALA A 332 -0.93 8.14 -10.43
CA ALA A 332 -1.49 7.76 -11.72
C ALA A 332 -1.06 6.35 -12.13
N ARG A 333 0.21 6.00 -11.93
CA ARG A 333 0.73 4.67 -12.24
C ARG A 333 0.07 3.57 -11.40
N LEU A 334 -0.12 3.78 -10.10
CA LEU A 334 -0.79 2.81 -9.23
C LEU A 334 -2.29 2.66 -9.55
N TYR A 335 -2.99 3.78 -9.75
CA TYR A 335 -4.45 3.75 -9.88
C TYR A 335 -4.98 3.62 -11.30
N ARG A 336 -4.12 3.80 -12.33
CA ARG A 336 -4.51 3.82 -13.75
C ARG A 336 -3.58 3.01 -14.65
N GLY A 337 -2.43 2.57 -14.14
CA GLY A 337 -1.36 1.99 -14.96
C GLY A 337 -1.49 0.50 -15.24
N GLY A 338 -2.51 -0.19 -14.73
CA GLY A 338 -2.69 -1.62 -14.99
C GLY A 338 -1.56 -2.50 -14.46
N LEU A 339 -0.94 -2.14 -13.32
CA LEU A 339 0.23 -2.84 -12.82
C LEU A 339 -0.11 -4.20 -12.21
N ASP A 340 0.71 -5.21 -12.51
CA ASP A 340 0.80 -6.45 -11.75
C ASP A 340 2.03 -6.40 -10.84
N ILE A 341 1.80 -6.23 -9.53
CA ILE A 341 2.82 -6.01 -8.51
C ILE A 341 3.00 -7.31 -7.72
N TYR A 342 4.14 -7.97 -7.88
CA TYR A 342 4.49 -9.19 -7.16
C TYR A 342 5.33 -8.86 -5.95
N THR A 343 4.85 -9.31 -4.78
CA THR A 343 5.47 -8.98 -3.50
C THR A 343 6.28 -10.12 -2.90
N THR A 344 6.88 -9.85 -1.76
CA THR A 344 7.66 -10.83 -0.98
C THR A 344 6.82 -11.60 0.04
N LEU A 345 5.57 -11.21 0.29
CA LEU A 345 4.72 -11.75 1.35
C LEU A 345 4.44 -13.25 1.13
N ASP A 346 4.73 -14.06 2.13
CA ASP A 346 4.34 -15.46 2.17
C ASP A 346 2.96 -15.59 2.81
N PRO A 347 1.91 -16.03 2.09
CA PRO A 347 0.54 -16.08 2.62
C PRO A 347 0.41 -16.97 3.87
N ALA A 348 1.16 -18.08 3.93
CA ALA A 348 1.09 -18.99 5.06
C ALA A 348 1.78 -18.38 6.29
N MET A 349 2.93 -17.72 6.10
CA MET A 349 3.62 -17.02 7.18
C MET A 349 2.81 -15.81 7.66
N GLN A 350 2.16 -15.08 6.76
CA GLN A 350 1.28 -13.97 7.12
C GLN A 350 0.08 -14.43 7.95
N ALA A 351 -0.60 -15.48 7.52
CA ALA A 351 -1.73 -16.05 8.27
C ALA A 351 -1.31 -16.51 9.67
N ALA A 352 -0.16 -17.18 9.77
CA ALA A 352 0.40 -17.60 11.06
C ALA A 352 0.76 -16.38 11.94
N ALA A 353 1.40 -15.35 11.38
CA ALA A 353 1.74 -14.14 12.12
C ALA A 353 0.49 -13.45 12.66
N GLN A 354 -0.56 -13.30 11.84
CA GLN A 354 -1.84 -12.73 12.26
C GLN A 354 -2.51 -13.53 13.36
N GLN A 355 -2.48 -14.87 13.25
CA GLN A 355 -3.02 -15.78 14.28
C GLN A 355 -2.30 -15.61 15.62
N HIS A 356 -0.95 -15.56 15.61
CA HIS A 356 -0.16 -15.46 16.84
C HIS A 356 -0.19 -14.06 17.45
N ALA A 357 -0.30 -13.01 16.65
CA ALA A 357 -0.53 -11.65 17.12
C ALA A 357 -1.88 -11.57 17.87
N ALA A 358 -2.96 -12.00 17.25
CA ALA A 358 -4.29 -12.01 17.87
C ALA A 358 -4.38 -12.90 19.10
N ALA A 359 -3.60 -14.00 19.15
CA ALA A 359 -3.55 -14.90 20.30
C ALA A 359 -2.74 -14.34 21.48
N ALA A 360 -1.68 -13.57 21.22
CA ALA A 360 -0.87 -12.95 22.25
C ALA A 360 -1.64 -11.83 22.97
N VAL A 361 -2.24 -10.93 22.21
CA VAL A 361 -3.07 -9.84 22.73
C VAL A 361 -4.31 -9.70 21.85
N PRO A 362 -5.49 -10.20 22.26
CA PRO A 362 -6.73 -9.95 21.52
C PRO A 362 -6.98 -8.46 21.32
N ALA A 363 -7.54 -8.08 20.18
CA ALA A 363 -7.75 -6.66 19.83
C ALA A 363 -8.64 -5.90 20.83
N ASP A 364 -9.55 -6.60 21.50
CA ASP A 364 -10.47 -6.08 22.52
C ASP A 364 -9.99 -6.34 23.95
N ASP A 365 -8.71 -6.78 24.15
CA ASP A 365 -8.16 -7.01 25.49
C ASP A 365 -8.20 -5.73 26.34
N PRO A 366 -8.68 -5.83 27.60
CA PRO A 366 -8.77 -4.65 28.49
C PRO A 366 -7.42 -3.98 28.78
N SER A 367 -6.29 -4.64 28.55
CA SER A 367 -4.96 -4.06 28.68
C SER A 367 -4.68 -2.92 27.69
N ARG A 368 -5.41 -2.89 26.55
CA ARG A 368 -5.22 -1.96 25.43
C ARG A 368 -3.80 -2.02 24.87
N LEU A 369 -3.17 -3.18 24.93
CA LEU A 369 -1.86 -3.36 24.32
C LEU A 369 -2.00 -3.70 22.84
N GLU A 370 -0.99 -3.32 22.11
CA GLU A 370 -0.77 -3.66 20.71
C GLU A 370 0.43 -4.58 20.58
N ASP A 371 0.48 -5.30 19.48
CA ASP A 371 1.63 -6.11 19.12
C ASP A 371 1.96 -5.97 17.62
N ALA A 372 3.16 -6.42 17.26
CA ALA A 372 3.57 -6.57 15.88
C ALA A 372 4.52 -7.77 15.75
N ILE A 373 4.32 -8.54 14.68
CA ILE A 373 5.17 -9.67 14.26
C ILE A 373 5.65 -9.41 12.85
N VAL A 374 6.96 -9.29 12.67
CA VAL A 374 7.58 -9.05 11.36
C VAL A 374 8.66 -10.08 11.10
N SER A 375 8.62 -10.72 9.93
CA SER A 375 9.61 -11.69 9.49
C SER A 375 10.34 -11.24 8.23
N VAL A 376 11.67 -11.36 8.23
CA VAL A 376 12.56 -11.00 7.12
C VAL A 376 13.44 -12.18 6.75
N GLU A 377 13.65 -12.42 5.46
CA GLU A 377 14.54 -13.45 4.95
C GLU A 377 16.00 -12.97 5.01
N PRO A 378 16.88 -13.65 5.76
CA PRO A 378 18.29 -13.31 5.87
C PRO A 378 19.03 -13.35 4.52
N GLY A 379 19.86 -12.35 4.26
CA GLY A 379 20.68 -12.26 3.05
C GLY A 379 19.93 -11.82 1.79
N THR A 380 18.61 -11.57 1.86
CA THR A 380 17.81 -11.07 0.74
C THR A 380 17.03 -9.80 1.08
N GLY A 381 16.69 -9.58 2.34
CA GLY A 381 15.88 -8.46 2.81
C GLY A 381 14.37 -8.62 2.53
N LYS A 382 13.90 -9.73 1.97
CA LYS A 382 12.49 -9.96 1.69
C LYS A 382 11.66 -9.98 2.96
N ILE A 383 10.60 -9.18 3.01
CA ILE A 383 9.61 -9.17 4.08
C ILE A 383 8.65 -10.34 3.83
N LEU A 384 8.67 -11.35 4.70
CA LEU A 384 7.88 -12.56 4.55
C LEU A 384 6.52 -12.49 5.25
N ALA A 385 6.43 -11.73 6.34
CA ALA A 385 5.20 -11.46 7.08
C ALA A 385 5.28 -10.11 7.79
N MET A 386 4.13 -9.45 7.90
CA MET A 386 3.95 -8.18 8.61
C MET A 386 2.53 -8.16 9.19
N ALA A 387 2.40 -8.44 10.49
CA ALA A 387 1.11 -8.57 11.16
C ALA A 387 1.08 -7.81 12.48
N GLN A 388 -0.11 -7.43 12.89
CA GLN A 388 -0.40 -6.80 14.20
C GLN A 388 -1.81 -7.18 14.66
N ASN A 389 -2.09 -7.03 15.97
CA ASN A 389 -3.37 -7.44 16.55
C ASN A 389 -4.55 -6.53 16.23
N ARG A 390 -4.33 -5.29 15.80
CA ARG A 390 -5.40 -4.38 15.35
C ARG A 390 -5.74 -4.66 13.89
N ALA A 391 -7.01 -4.60 13.53
CA ALA A 391 -7.42 -4.65 12.14
C ALA A 391 -7.15 -3.30 11.45
N TYR A 392 -6.89 -3.35 10.14
CA TYR A 392 -6.65 -2.15 9.34
C TYR A 392 -7.96 -1.43 9.04
N ASP A 393 -8.01 -0.13 9.34
CA ASP A 393 -9.11 0.76 8.99
C ASP A 393 -8.58 2.18 8.79
N ALA A 394 -8.57 2.63 7.55
CA ALA A 394 -8.13 3.97 7.15
C ALA A 394 -9.30 4.91 6.85
N THR A 395 -10.51 4.57 7.30
CA THR A 395 -11.70 5.43 7.13
C THR A 395 -11.64 6.63 8.08
N GLN A 396 -12.44 7.66 7.80
CA GLN A 396 -12.53 8.85 8.67
C GLN A 396 -13.17 8.56 10.04
N ASP A 397 -13.97 7.50 10.14
CA ASP A 397 -14.62 7.05 11.38
C ASP A 397 -14.29 5.56 11.58
N PRO A 398 -13.07 5.25 12.04
CA PRO A 398 -12.63 3.86 12.15
C PRO A 398 -13.42 3.09 13.21
N ALA A 399 -13.64 1.83 12.93
CA ALA A 399 -14.31 0.94 13.88
C ALA A 399 -13.51 0.79 15.19
N PRO A 400 -14.16 0.49 16.32
CA PRO A 400 -13.45 0.24 17.58
C PRO A 400 -12.38 -0.85 17.43
N ASN A 401 -11.21 -0.65 18.04
CA ASN A 401 -10.08 -1.57 18.02
C ASN A 401 -9.45 -1.79 16.62
N THR A 402 -9.65 -0.84 15.71
CA THR A 402 -8.98 -0.79 14.41
C THR A 402 -8.00 0.39 14.34
N THR A 403 -7.13 0.41 13.34
CA THR A 403 -6.18 1.51 13.13
C THR A 403 -5.68 1.55 11.70
N ALA A 404 -5.30 2.74 11.22
CA ALA A 404 -4.52 2.91 10.00
C ALA A 404 -2.99 2.91 10.27
N VAL A 405 -2.57 2.98 11.55
CA VAL A 405 -1.15 3.01 11.91
C VAL A 405 -0.55 1.61 11.82
N ASN A 406 0.49 1.48 11.00
CA ASN A 406 1.27 0.25 10.87
C ASN A 406 2.38 0.22 11.94
N TYR A 407 2.17 -0.52 13.01
CA TYR A 407 3.14 -0.66 14.11
C TYR A 407 4.40 -1.42 13.71
N SER A 408 4.36 -2.12 12.60
CA SER A 408 5.47 -2.94 12.10
C SER A 408 6.59 -2.13 11.47
N THR A 409 6.32 -0.90 11.01
CA THR A 409 7.26 -0.08 10.23
C THR A 409 7.50 1.30 10.86
N ASP A 410 8.10 2.23 10.12
CA ASP A 410 8.51 3.56 10.57
C ASP A 410 7.46 4.64 10.32
N GLU A 411 7.77 5.87 10.74
CA GLU A 411 6.87 7.03 10.62
C GLU A 411 6.58 7.38 9.15
N ALA A 412 7.56 7.21 8.26
CA ALA A 412 7.41 7.55 6.85
C ALA A 412 6.46 6.59 6.10
N HIS A 413 6.49 5.30 6.45
CA HIS A 413 5.78 4.26 5.73
C HIS A 413 4.57 3.69 6.46
N GLY A 414 4.35 4.04 7.72
CA GLY A 414 3.25 3.49 8.50
C GLY A 414 2.70 4.42 9.56
N GLY A 415 3.26 5.63 9.73
CA GLY A 415 2.85 6.58 10.75
C GLY A 415 3.29 6.22 12.17
N SER A 416 3.98 5.07 12.36
CA SER A 416 4.48 4.65 13.67
C SER A 416 5.86 5.27 13.95
N ARG A 417 5.99 5.94 15.10
CA ARG A 417 7.30 6.45 15.55
C ARG A 417 8.23 5.38 16.08
N GLY A 418 7.83 4.11 15.97
CA GLY A 418 8.57 2.98 16.51
C GLY A 418 8.61 2.96 18.03
N PHE A 419 9.34 2.00 18.56
CA PHE A 419 9.35 1.72 19.99
C PHE A 419 10.78 1.54 20.49
N SER A 420 11.04 1.90 21.74
CA SER A 420 12.35 1.66 22.38
C SER A 420 12.66 0.17 22.38
N PRO A 421 13.72 -0.29 21.68
CA PRO A 421 14.05 -1.70 21.57
C PRO A 421 14.63 -2.29 22.87
N GLY A 422 15.00 -1.45 23.81
CA GLY A 422 15.58 -1.91 25.05
C GLY A 422 16.80 -2.77 24.84
N SER A 423 16.90 -3.86 25.60
CA SER A 423 18.06 -4.77 25.55
C SER A 423 18.26 -5.50 24.22
N THR A 424 17.36 -5.44 23.26
CA THR A 424 17.62 -5.97 21.91
C THR A 424 18.63 -5.13 21.13
N TRP A 425 18.99 -3.96 21.61
CA TRP A 425 20.07 -3.15 21.07
C TRP A 425 21.48 -3.67 21.42
N LYS A 426 21.64 -4.44 22.50
CA LYS A 426 22.92 -4.90 23.01
C LYS A 426 23.81 -5.68 22.04
N PRO A 427 23.30 -6.48 21.09
CA PRO A 427 24.15 -7.18 20.12
C PRO A 427 25.02 -6.23 19.28
N PHE A 428 24.61 -4.97 19.04
CA PHE A 428 25.43 -4.00 18.31
C PHE A 428 26.65 -3.59 19.11
N LEU A 429 26.51 -3.35 20.41
CA LEU A 429 27.64 -3.09 21.28
C LEU A 429 28.56 -4.32 21.38
N LEU A 430 27.99 -5.53 21.50
CA LEU A 430 28.77 -6.77 21.49
C LEU A 430 29.56 -6.94 20.20
N THR A 431 28.98 -6.54 19.06
CA THR A 431 29.65 -6.55 17.75
C THR A 431 30.88 -5.64 17.77
N GLN A 432 30.73 -4.39 18.27
CA GLN A 432 31.88 -3.46 18.40
C GLN A 432 32.90 -3.96 19.39
N TRP A 433 32.49 -4.57 20.52
CA TRP A 433 33.37 -5.22 21.47
C TRP A 433 34.30 -6.26 20.82
N LEU A 434 33.68 -7.16 20.04
CA LEU A 434 34.47 -8.18 19.31
C LEU A 434 35.31 -7.58 18.18
N LYS A 435 34.84 -6.50 17.52
CA LYS A 435 35.59 -5.78 16.48
C LYS A 435 36.85 -5.13 17.01
N GLU A 436 36.85 -4.61 18.24
CA GLU A 436 38.01 -4.04 18.90
C GLU A 436 38.99 -5.07 19.52
N GLY A 437 38.72 -6.36 19.25
CA GLY A 437 39.62 -7.46 19.64
C GLY A 437 39.35 -8.05 21.02
N HIS A 438 38.35 -7.64 21.71
CA HIS A 438 37.89 -8.24 22.96
C HIS A 438 37.22 -9.60 22.74
N SER A 439 37.05 -10.39 23.80
CA SER A 439 36.48 -11.74 23.73
C SER A 439 35.17 -11.90 24.55
N LEU A 440 34.46 -13.01 24.29
CA LEU A 440 33.26 -13.37 25.05
C LEU A 440 33.53 -13.83 26.49
N TYR A 441 34.71 -14.44 26.75
CA TYR A 441 35.11 -14.87 28.09
C TYR A 441 35.84 -13.82 28.90
N GLU A 442 36.15 -12.67 28.31
CA GLU A 442 36.67 -11.53 29.07
C GLU A 442 35.74 -11.14 30.21
N THR A 443 36.28 -10.85 31.39
CA THR A 443 35.52 -10.54 32.59
C THR A 443 35.30 -9.04 32.71
N VAL A 444 34.05 -8.64 32.96
CA VAL A 444 33.63 -7.25 33.18
C VAL A 444 32.93 -7.13 34.52
N SER A 445 32.98 -5.93 35.12
CA SER A 445 32.24 -5.65 36.36
C SER A 445 30.75 -5.50 36.06
N ALA A 446 29.93 -6.14 36.86
CA ALA A 446 28.47 -6.01 36.83
C ALA A 446 27.93 -5.20 38.03
N ASN A 447 28.80 -4.55 38.81
CA ASN A 447 28.40 -3.76 39.96
C ASN A 447 27.64 -2.50 39.50
N LYS A 448 26.58 -2.15 40.23
CA LYS A 448 25.89 -0.90 40.05
C LYS A 448 26.80 0.26 40.47
N ARG A 449 26.98 1.25 39.64
CA ARG A 449 27.70 2.49 39.97
C ARG A 449 27.07 3.69 39.24
N THR A 450 27.36 4.86 39.74
CA THR A 450 27.08 6.11 39.05
C THR A 450 28.26 6.47 38.17
N TRP A 451 27.95 6.79 36.93
CA TRP A 451 28.92 7.18 35.92
C TRP A 451 28.78 8.69 35.64
N THR A 452 29.90 9.36 35.39
CA THR A 452 29.93 10.73 34.89
C THR A 452 30.23 10.64 33.40
N LEU A 453 29.33 11.12 32.53
CA LEU A 453 29.36 10.79 31.10
C LEU A 453 30.66 11.26 30.46
N GLY A 454 31.06 12.51 30.60
CA GLY A 454 32.26 13.07 29.99
C GLY A 454 33.59 12.53 30.54
N ARG A 455 33.57 11.93 31.75
CA ARG A 455 34.76 11.31 32.34
C ARG A 455 34.90 9.84 32.02
N ASP A 456 33.79 9.14 32.03
CA ASP A 456 33.75 7.66 32.03
C ASP A 456 33.47 7.07 30.63
N PHE A 457 32.99 7.87 29.67
CA PHE A 457 32.71 7.43 28.30
C PHE A 457 33.46 8.29 27.29
N HIS A 458 33.85 7.65 26.19
CA HIS A 458 34.61 8.27 25.12
C HIS A 458 33.83 8.22 23.80
N GLY A 459 33.86 9.30 23.02
CA GLY A 459 33.34 9.36 21.65
C GLY A 459 34.29 10.19 20.78
N SER A 460 34.84 9.57 19.72
CA SER A 460 35.75 10.25 18.80
C SER A 460 35.09 11.40 18.04
N CYS A 461 33.77 11.32 17.80
CA CYS A 461 32.98 12.29 17.06
C CYS A 461 32.14 13.23 17.96
N ILE A 462 32.08 12.99 19.27
CA ILE A 462 31.25 13.75 20.23
C ILE A 462 31.96 13.90 21.56
N ARG A 463 31.65 14.97 22.28
CA ARG A 463 32.03 15.15 23.67
C ARG A 463 30.80 15.06 24.56
N PHE A 464 30.86 14.23 25.59
CA PHE A 464 29.80 14.10 26.60
C PHE A 464 30.02 15.16 27.70
N GLY A 465 28.88 15.60 28.28
CA GLY A 465 28.88 16.50 29.45
C GLY A 465 29.15 15.77 30.77
N ASP A 466 29.04 16.52 31.88
CA ASP A 466 29.32 16.01 33.23
C ASP A 466 28.07 15.42 33.91
N GLU A 467 27.02 15.12 33.12
CA GLU A 467 25.79 14.51 33.65
C GLU A 467 26.11 13.15 34.28
N GLN A 468 25.35 12.84 35.32
CA GLN A 468 25.49 11.57 36.01
C GLN A 468 24.43 10.57 35.55
N TRP A 469 24.84 9.34 35.33
CA TRP A 469 23.99 8.25 34.93
C TRP A 469 24.21 7.00 35.79
N THR A 470 23.12 6.48 36.37
CA THR A 470 23.16 5.28 37.24
C THR A 470 22.27 4.17 36.67
N PRO A 471 22.76 3.40 35.67
CA PRO A 471 21.99 2.30 35.11
C PRO A 471 21.74 1.20 36.15
N ALA A 472 20.55 0.60 36.07
CA ALA A 472 20.15 -0.52 36.94
C ALA A 472 19.79 -1.74 36.09
N ASN A 473 19.88 -2.93 36.69
CA ASN A 473 19.35 -4.16 36.12
C ASN A 473 17.86 -4.33 36.45
N SER A 474 17.12 -5.03 35.61
CA SER A 474 15.69 -5.32 35.83
C SER A 474 15.49 -6.26 37.05
N ASP A 475 16.42 -7.21 37.26
CA ASP A 475 16.27 -8.30 38.20
C ASP A 475 17.20 -8.17 39.43
N GLY A 476 17.33 -6.95 39.96
CA GLY A 476 18.09 -6.66 41.17
C GLY A 476 19.51 -6.14 40.93
N PRO A 477 20.31 -5.95 41.98
CA PRO A 477 21.64 -5.39 41.83
C PRO A 477 22.56 -6.44 41.18
N GLY A 478 23.12 -6.07 40.02
CA GLY A 478 24.26 -6.80 39.47
C GLY A 478 25.39 -6.72 40.49
N THR A 479 26.00 -7.84 40.83
CA THR A 479 27.10 -7.91 41.80
C THR A 479 28.26 -8.73 41.24
N GLY A 480 29.48 -8.25 41.56
CA GLY A 480 30.70 -8.96 41.21
C GLY A 480 31.12 -8.77 39.74
N SER A 481 31.88 -9.72 39.25
CA SER A 481 32.38 -9.78 37.90
C SER A 481 31.82 -11.00 37.17
N MET A 482 31.60 -10.88 35.84
CA MET A 482 31.14 -11.98 35.03
C MET A 482 31.73 -11.92 33.63
N SER A 483 31.74 -13.03 32.90
CA SER A 483 32.15 -13.02 31.50
C SER A 483 31.15 -12.23 30.64
N VAL A 484 31.64 -11.61 29.55
CA VAL A 484 30.78 -10.92 28.54
C VAL A 484 29.72 -11.86 28.00
N LEU A 485 30.04 -13.15 27.76
CA LEU A 485 29.07 -14.18 27.37
C LEU A 485 27.91 -14.28 28.39
N LYS A 486 28.23 -14.40 29.70
CA LYS A 486 27.27 -14.48 30.79
C LYS A 486 26.43 -13.18 30.88
N ALA A 487 27.07 -12.03 30.76
CA ALA A 487 26.39 -10.72 30.71
C ALA A 487 25.43 -10.61 29.53
N THR A 488 25.78 -11.20 28.37
CA THR A 488 24.97 -11.19 27.13
C THR A 488 23.73 -12.04 27.27
N TYR A 489 23.88 -13.32 27.66
CA TYR A 489 22.71 -14.20 27.72
C TYR A 489 21.77 -13.87 28.88
N ASN A 490 22.25 -13.30 29.98
CA ASN A 490 21.42 -12.79 31.09
C ASN A 490 21.01 -11.33 30.91
N SER A 491 21.45 -10.66 29.82
CA SER A 491 21.04 -9.25 29.52
C SER A 491 21.42 -8.22 30.58
N VAL A 492 22.56 -8.33 31.27
CA VAL A 492 22.96 -7.54 32.44
C VAL A 492 23.35 -6.12 32.02
N ASN A 493 22.53 -5.10 32.37
CA ASN A 493 22.72 -3.69 31.98
C ASN A 493 24.04 -3.13 32.50
N THR A 494 24.33 -3.35 33.78
CA THR A 494 25.56 -2.80 34.45
C THR A 494 26.85 -3.34 33.84
N ALA A 495 26.87 -4.61 33.43
CA ALA A 495 28.00 -5.19 32.70
C ALA A 495 28.17 -4.58 31.31
N TYR A 496 27.10 -4.37 30.59
CA TYR A 496 27.11 -3.70 29.27
C TYR A 496 27.53 -2.25 29.34
N THR A 497 27.16 -1.53 30.42
CA THR A 497 27.66 -0.18 30.68
C THR A 497 29.16 -0.18 30.92
N THR A 498 29.69 -1.17 31.64
CA THR A 498 31.14 -1.35 31.82
C THR A 498 31.86 -1.67 30.51
N MET A 499 31.23 -2.45 29.61
CA MET A 499 31.80 -2.66 28.27
C MET A 499 31.83 -1.34 27.47
N ALA A 500 30.71 -0.61 27.45
CA ALA A 500 30.59 0.67 26.73
C ALA A 500 31.64 1.70 27.19
N SER A 501 31.96 1.75 28.48
CA SER A 501 32.97 2.69 28.99
C SER A 501 34.42 2.38 28.52
N LYS A 502 34.63 1.24 27.88
CA LYS A 502 35.94 0.84 27.29
C LYS A 502 35.99 1.02 25.78
N LEU A 503 34.88 1.38 25.13
CA LEU A 503 34.74 1.47 23.68
C LEU A 503 34.55 2.90 23.23
N ASP A 504 34.89 3.18 21.96
CA ASP A 504 34.47 4.41 21.30
C ASP A 504 32.96 4.36 20.98
N MET A 505 32.18 5.27 21.58
CA MET A 505 30.73 5.32 21.39
C MET A 505 30.31 5.65 19.96
N CYS A 506 31.14 6.40 19.20
CA CYS A 506 30.92 6.65 17.77
C CYS A 506 31.08 5.35 16.97
N GLY A 507 32.13 4.56 17.26
CA GLY A 507 32.33 3.24 16.67
C GLY A 507 31.19 2.26 16.98
N VAL A 508 30.58 2.34 18.18
CA VAL A 508 29.39 1.56 18.54
C VAL A 508 28.19 1.95 17.70
N ALA A 509 27.95 3.27 17.50
CA ALA A 509 26.86 3.77 16.66
C ALA A 509 27.03 3.39 15.19
N ASP A 510 28.24 3.52 14.65
CA ASP A 510 28.57 3.13 13.27
C ASP A 510 28.39 1.62 13.04
N THR A 511 28.75 0.82 14.03
CA THR A 511 28.53 -0.63 13.99
C THR A 511 27.04 -0.98 14.01
N ALA A 512 26.22 -0.28 14.78
CA ALA A 512 24.78 -0.46 14.77
C ALA A 512 24.17 -0.10 13.40
N LYS A 513 24.54 1.05 12.82
CA LYS A 513 24.15 1.45 11.45
C LYS A 513 24.58 0.41 10.40
N SER A 514 25.84 -0.05 10.49
CA SER A 514 26.36 -1.04 9.55
C SER A 514 25.58 -2.36 9.61
N ALA A 515 25.17 -2.78 10.81
CA ALA A 515 24.36 -3.98 11.03
C ALA A 515 22.88 -3.77 10.62
N GLY A 516 22.44 -2.54 10.30
CA GLY A 516 21.10 -2.25 9.83
C GLY A 516 20.17 -1.65 10.87
N PHE A 517 20.66 -1.24 12.05
CA PHE A 517 19.83 -0.47 12.98
C PHE A 517 19.43 0.86 12.35
N THR A 518 18.12 1.11 12.28
CA THR A 518 17.57 2.33 11.71
C THR A 518 16.54 2.92 12.68
N PRO A 519 16.65 4.20 13.07
CA PRO A 519 15.63 4.91 13.82
C PRO A 519 14.33 5.03 13.02
N SER A 520 13.19 5.07 13.72
CA SER A 520 11.86 5.09 13.07
C SER A 520 11.29 6.47 12.86
N MET A 521 11.79 7.50 13.54
CA MET A 521 11.26 8.86 13.43
C MET A 521 11.89 9.61 12.26
N ILE A 522 11.06 10.28 11.46
CA ILE A 522 11.52 11.10 10.31
C ILE A 522 12.54 12.16 10.75
N LYS A 523 12.30 12.79 11.91
CA LYS A 523 13.20 13.83 12.45
C LYS A 523 14.62 13.34 12.77
N ASP A 524 14.82 12.03 12.88
CA ASP A 524 16.13 11.46 13.20
C ASP A 524 16.97 11.27 11.92
N GLU A 525 16.39 11.47 10.73
CA GLU A 525 17.06 11.40 9.41
C GLU A 525 17.89 10.12 9.22
N GLY A 526 17.51 9.03 9.90
CA GLY A 526 18.25 7.76 9.92
C GLY A 526 19.49 7.76 10.82
N ASP A 527 19.74 8.83 11.59
CA ASP A 527 20.91 8.95 12.44
C ASP A 527 20.74 8.35 13.83
N VAL A 528 21.77 7.65 14.29
CA VAL A 528 21.85 7.11 15.65
C VAL A 528 22.24 8.21 16.61
N HIS A 529 21.41 8.47 17.59
CA HIS A 529 21.70 9.44 18.66
C HIS A 529 22.80 8.88 19.58
N ILE A 530 23.99 9.45 19.48
CA ILE A 530 25.15 8.99 20.23
C ILE A 530 25.12 9.54 21.66
N ASN A 531 24.79 8.66 22.57
CA ASN A 531 24.86 8.88 24.01
C ASN A 531 25.10 7.54 24.73
N PRO A 532 25.70 7.52 25.94
CA PRO A 532 25.98 6.24 26.62
C PRO A 532 24.77 5.36 26.89
N SER A 533 23.56 5.93 27.00
CA SER A 533 22.34 5.17 27.24
C SER A 533 21.79 4.47 25.99
N MET A 534 22.28 4.81 24.77
CA MET A 534 21.87 4.12 23.53
C MET A 534 22.06 2.61 23.60
N ILE A 535 23.07 2.13 24.33
CA ILE A 535 23.36 0.70 24.51
C ILE A 535 22.23 -0.08 25.21
N LEU A 536 21.33 0.62 25.85
CA LEU A 536 20.11 0.09 26.47
C LEU A 536 18.89 0.27 25.58
N GLY A 537 19.07 0.73 24.33
CA GLY A 537 18.02 0.86 23.31
C GLY A 537 17.04 1.99 23.63
N THR A 538 17.54 3.19 23.89
CA THR A 538 16.72 4.37 24.24
C THR A 538 16.11 5.07 23.01
N GLN A 539 16.69 4.91 21.80
CA GLN A 539 16.17 5.46 20.56
C GLN A 539 15.19 4.48 19.92
N ASN A 540 14.03 4.96 19.47
CA ASN A 540 12.99 4.14 18.88
C ASN A 540 13.40 3.55 17.54
N SER A 541 13.00 2.30 17.31
CA SER A 541 13.13 1.59 16.04
C SER A 541 11.86 0.76 15.81
N SER A 542 11.62 0.40 14.55
CA SER A 542 10.46 -0.41 14.17
C SER A 542 10.76 -1.92 14.26
N PRO A 543 9.74 -2.76 14.43
CA PRO A 543 9.88 -4.21 14.32
C PRO A 543 10.55 -4.66 13.02
N LEU A 544 10.22 -4.03 11.89
CA LEU A 544 10.82 -4.31 10.58
C LEU A 544 12.32 -4.05 10.56
N HIS A 545 12.75 -2.86 11.00
CA HIS A 545 14.16 -2.50 11.01
C HIS A 545 14.96 -3.39 11.97
N MET A 546 14.39 -3.71 13.12
CA MET A 546 15.04 -4.60 14.08
C MET A 546 15.11 -6.06 13.57
N ALA A 547 14.08 -6.58 12.87
CA ALA A 547 14.13 -7.88 12.22
C ALA A 547 15.21 -7.93 11.14
N ALA A 548 15.33 -6.88 10.31
CA ALA A 548 16.34 -6.75 9.27
C ALA A 548 17.76 -6.64 9.84
N ALA A 549 17.95 -5.89 10.93
CA ALA A 549 19.24 -5.79 11.60
C ALA A 549 19.70 -7.15 12.18
N TYR A 550 18.78 -7.95 12.71
CA TYR A 550 19.11 -9.30 13.19
C TYR A 550 19.28 -10.31 12.05
N ALA A 551 18.61 -10.10 10.90
CA ALA A 551 18.85 -10.88 9.69
C ALA A 551 20.31 -10.76 9.22
N THR A 552 20.99 -9.65 9.51
CA THR A 552 22.43 -9.47 9.24
C THR A 552 23.27 -10.52 9.98
N PHE A 553 22.97 -10.79 11.25
CA PHE A 553 23.67 -11.85 12.01
C PHE A 553 23.31 -13.25 11.49
N ALA A 554 22.04 -13.48 11.16
CA ALA A 554 21.57 -14.73 10.58
C ALA A 554 22.25 -15.04 9.22
N ALA A 555 22.54 -14.01 8.43
CA ALA A 555 23.19 -14.07 7.11
C ALA A 555 24.73 -14.00 7.19
N GLY A 556 25.32 -14.24 8.36
CA GLY A 556 26.80 -14.23 8.53
C GLY A 556 27.42 -12.86 8.23
N GLY A 557 26.73 -11.77 8.56
CA GLY A 557 27.22 -10.39 8.42
C GLY A 557 26.80 -9.66 7.14
N THR A 558 25.92 -10.23 6.32
CA THR A 558 25.36 -9.57 5.14
C THR A 558 24.08 -8.82 5.54
N TYR A 559 24.09 -7.51 5.42
CA TYR A 559 22.91 -6.66 5.58
C TYR A 559 22.22 -6.42 4.24
N CYS A 560 20.92 -6.61 4.20
CA CYS A 560 20.06 -6.21 3.08
C CYS A 560 18.95 -5.29 3.60
N LYS A 561 18.69 -4.21 2.88
CA LYS A 561 17.55 -3.33 3.10
C LYS A 561 16.25 -4.15 2.97
N PRO A 562 15.24 -3.96 3.84
CA PRO A 562 13.95 -4.61 3.65
C PRO A 562 13.32 -4.25 2.30
N ILE A 563 12.83 -5.26 1.59
CA ILE A 563 12.07 -5.10 0.35
C ILE A 563 10.73 -5.82 0.44
N ALA A 564 9.70 -5.19 -0.15
CA ALA A 564 8.36 -5.74 -0.23
C ALA A 564 7.96 -6.13 -1.66
N ILE A 565 8.62 -5.57 -2.68
CA ILE A 565 8.29 -5.75 -4.09
C ILE A 565 9.45 -6.48 -4.76
N THR A 566 9.14 -7.55 -5.52
CA THR A 566 10.14 -8.33 -6.26
C THR A 566 10.07 -8.11 -7.75
N LYS A 567 8.88 -7.80 -8.29
CA LYS A 567 8.65 -7.62 -9.71
C LYS A 567 7.40 -6.77 -9.92
N VAL A 568 7.41 -5.93 -10.95
CA VAL A 568 6.24 -5.19 -11.42
C VAL A 568 6.15 -5.35 -12.92
N LEU A 569 4.97 -5.70 -13.42
CA LEU A 569 4.64 -5.67 -14.84
C LEU A 569 3.68 -4.52 -15.10
N ASP A 570 3.82 -3.87 -16.26
CA ASP A 570 2.81 -2.94 -16.75
C ASP A 570 1.66 -3.65 -17.47
N ALA A 571 0.70 -2.89 -18.01
CA ALA A 571 -0.46 -3.43 -18.73
C ALA A 571 -0.09 -4.25 -19.99
N ASP A 572 1.07 -3.97 -20.61
CA ASP A 572 1.59 -4.68 -21.75
C ASP A 572 2.43 -5.92 -21.36
N GLY A 573 2.54 -6.20 -20.05
CA GLY A 573 3.35 -7.30 -19.51
C GLY A 573 4.85 -7.04 -19.52
N GLN A 574 5.29 -5.77 -19.72
CA GLN A 574 6.69 -5.38 -19.67
C GLN A 574 7.13 -5.22 -18.21
N GLU A 575 8.34 -5.72 -17.90
CA GLU A 575 8.87 -5.62 -16.55
C GLU A 575 9.43 -4.22 -16.29
N LEU A 576 8.94 -3.61 -15.19
CA LEU A 576 9.36 -2.29 -14.72
C LEU A 576 10.45 -2.42 -13.65
N PRO A 577 11.33 -1.41 -13.51
CA PRO A 577 12.29 -1.34 -12.41
C PRO A 577 11.60 -1.36 -11.04
N VAL A 578 12.25 -1.99 -10.05
CA VAL A 578 11.77 -2.08 -8.67
C VAL A 578 12.87 -1.66 -7.67
N PRO A 579 12.51 -1.26 -6.43
CA PRO A 579 13.49 -0.93 -5.40
C PRO A 579 14.44 -2.09 -5.11
N SER A 580 15.73 -1.78 -4.94
CA SER A 580 16.78 -2.76 -4.64
C SER A 580 16.92 -3.00 -3.14
N ALA A 581 17.26 -4.23 -2.76
CA ALA A 581 17.63 -4.58 -1.39
C ALA A 581 19.00 -4.01 -0.95
N ASP A 582 19.79 -3.48 -1.86
CA ASP A 582 21.13 -2.88 -1.63
C ASP A 582 21.98 -3.70 -0.65
N CYS A 583 22.07 -5.00 -0.89
CA CYS A 583 22.75 -5.92 0.02
C CYS A 583 24.24 -5.62 0.15
N ARG A 584 24.69 -5.37 1.37
CA ARG A 584 26.08 -5.11 1.71
C ARG A 584 26.71 -6.34 2.36
N LYS A 585 27.53 -7.06 1.61
CA LYS A 585 28.34 -8.16 2.17
C LYS A 585 29.36 -7.58 3.15
N ASN A 586 29.62 -8.32 4.22
CA ASN A 586 30.55 -7.88 5.27
C ASN A 586 30.18 -6.54 5.95
N ALA A 587 28.87 -6.21 6.00
CA ALA A 587 28.38 -5.11 6.80
C ALA A 587 28.79 -5.30 8.29
N VAL A 588 28.84 -6.56 8.72
CA VAL A 588 29.55 -7.05 9.90
C VAL A 588 30.51 -8.14 9.41
N ASP A 589 31.74 -8.16 9.91
CA ASP A 589 32.70 -9.24 9.62
C ASP A 589 32.08 -10.61 9.94
N PRO A 590 32.15 -11.61 9.03
CA PRO A 590 31.49 -12.90 9.21
C PRO A 590 31.91 -13.64 10.48
N ALA A 591 33.21 -13.58 10.85
CA ALA A 591 33.70 -14.22 12.05
C ALA A 591 33.10 -13.57 13.31
N ILE A 592 32.92 -12.24 13.29
CA ILE A 592 32.25 -11.48 14.35
C ILE A 592 30.75 -11.82 14.39
N ALA A 593 30.05 -11.79 13.25
CA ALA A 593 28.64 -12.08 13.18
C ALA A 593 28.30 -13.50 13.71
N ASN A 594 29.10 -14.50 13.33
CA ASN A 594 28.98 -15.86 13.81
C ASN A 594 29.26 -15.97 15.31
N THR A 595 30.21 -15.19 15.84
CA THR A 595 30.54 -15.17 17.29
C THR A 595 29.43 -14.49 18.09
N VAL A 596 28.81 -13.42 17.57
CA VAL A 596 27.59 -12.80 18.13
C VAL A 596 26.45 -13.81 18.13
N THR A 597 26.24 -14.51 17.01
CA THR A 597 25.21 -15.56 16.90
C THR A 597 25.41 -16.66 17.94
N TYR A 598 26.65 -17.14 18.16
CA TYR A 598 26.96 -18.10 19.21
C TYR A 598 26.56 -17.57 20.59
N ALA A 599 26.85 -16.31 20.91
CA ALA A 599 26.45 -15.70 22.18
C ALA A 599 24.93 -15.58 22.31
N LEU A 600 24.22 -15.29 21.22
CA LEU A 600 22.76 -15.17 21.20
C LEU A 600 22.04 -16.53 21.24
N GLN A 601 22.65 -17.61 20.80
CA GLN A 601 22.13 -18.97 21.02
C GLN A 601 22.06 -19.30 22.52
N GLN A 602 23.02 -18.81 23.32
CA GLN A 602 23.04 -19.04 24.78
C GLN A 602 21.88 -18.33 25.49
N VAL A 603 21.28 -17.28 24.87
CA VAL A 603 20.09 -16.62 25.42
C VAL A 603 18.92 -17.60 25.56
N LEU A 604 18.71 -18.45 24.53
CA LEU A 604 17.61 -19.45 24.51
C LEU A 604 17.91 -20.69 25.39
N THR A 605 19.17 -21.04 25.54
CA THR A 605 19.56 -22.29 26.26
C THR A 605 19.84 -22.05 27.73
N GLN A 606 20.53 -20.96 28.09
CA GLN A 606 21.00 -20.68 29.43
C GLN A 606 20.51 -19.38 30.03
N GLY A 607 20.03 -18.43 29.14
CA GLY A 607 19.81 -17.04 29.50
C GLY A 607 18.36 -16.62 29.68
N SER A 608 18.12 -15.34 29.47
CA SER A 608 16.83 -14.65 29.62
C SER A 608 15.73 -15.18 28.71
N GLY A 609 16.04 -15.86 27.60
CA GLY A 609 15.09 -16.51 26.70
C GLY A 609 14.88 -18.01 26.98
N ARG A 610 15.43 -18.55 28.08
CA ARG A 610 15.32 -19.96 28.40
C ARG A 610 13.88 -20.47 28.41
N GLY A 611 13.64 -21.64 27.81
CA GLY A 611 12.33 -22.24 27.66
C GLY A 611 11.61 -21.85 26.36
N ASN A 612 12.25 -21.00 25.49
CA ASN A 612 11.71 -20.62 24.19
C ASN A 612 12.54 -21.17 23.02
N SER A 613 13.26 -22.26 23.21
CA SER A 613 13.88 -23.03 22.12
C SER A 613 12.80 -23.63 21.21
N LEU A 614 13.12 -23.82 19.93
CA LEU A 614 12.18 -24.36 18.95
C LEU A 614 12.00 -25.88 19.17
N ALA A 615 10.77 -26.34 18.92
CA ALA A 615 10.33 -27.69 19.34
C ALA A 615 11.08 -28.85 18.64
N ASP A 616 11.50 -28.62 17.40
CA ASP A 616 12.24 -29.61 16.59
C ASP A 616 13.75 -29.62 16.86
N GLY A 617 14.21 -28.79 17.82
CA GLY A 617 15.60 -28.70 18.20
C GLY A 617 16.50 -27.99 17.20
N ARG A 618 15.94 -27.33 16.16
CA ARG A 618 16.74 -26.56 15.19
C ARG A 618 17.49 -25.44 15.89
N PRO A 619 18.73 -25.12 15.44
CA PRO A 619 19.48 -24.01 15.97
C PRO A 619 18.75 -22.66 15.77
N ALA A 620 18.61 -21.94 16.86
CA ALA A 620 18.04 -20.59 16.85
C ALA A 620 18.85 -19.69 17.79
N ALA A 621 18.89 -18.41 17.47
CA ALA A 621 19.52 -17.38 18.27
C ALA A 621 18.55 -16.21 18.47
N GLY A 622 18.71 -15.43 19.54
CA GLY A 622 17.79 -14.32 19.77
C GLY A 622 18.15 -13.49 20.99
N LYS A 623 17.38 -12.44 21.20
CA LYS A 623 17.57 -11.52 22.33
C LYS A 623 16.24 -11.03 22.86
N THR A 624 16.06 -11.07 24.16
CA THR A 624 14.96 -10.43 24.89
C THR A 624 15.19 -8.93 25.01
N GLY A 625 14.14 -8.15 24.88
CA GLY A 625 14.09 -6.72 25.16
C GLY A 625 12.98 -6.40 26.17
N THR A 626 13.27 -5.46 27.03
CA THR A 626 12.29 -4.86 27.94
C THR A 626 12.73 -3.42 28.11
N ALA A 627 11.88 -2.47 27.69
CA ALA A 627 12.14 -1.05 27.87
C ALA A 627 11.91 -0.65 29.33
N ASN A 628 12.39 0.52 29.71
CA ASN A 628 12.21 1.05 31.07
C ASN A 628 10.74 0.95 31.52
N LEU A 629 10.55 0.52 32.77
CA LEU A 629 9.23 0.37 33.40
C LEU A 629 8.32 -0.68 32.71
N ASN A 630 8.91 -1.60 31.94
CA ASN A 630 8.16 -2.64 31.23
C ASN A 630 7.08 -2.11 30.26
N LYS A 631 7.30 -0.92 29.64
CA LYS A 631 6.36 -0.31 28.69
C LYS A 631 6.31 -1.02 27.34
N HIS A 632 7.45 -1.56 26.92
CA HIS A 632 7.60 -2.33 25.69
C HIS A 632 8.35 -3.63 25.96
N THR A 633 7.84 -4.73 25.45
CA THR A 633 8.49 -6.03 25.50
C THR A 633 8.84 -6.46 24.09
N TRP A 634 10.03 -7.03 23.94
CA TRP A 634 10.56 -7.49 22.67
C TRP A 634 11.15 -8.87 22.76
N PHE A 635 11.03 -9.61 21.69
CA PHE A 635 11.91 -10.70 21.37
C PHE A 635 12.25 -10.67 19.88
N ILE A 636 13.55 -10.67 19.57
CA ILE A 636 14.00 -10.79 18.20
C ILE A 636 14.84 -12.05 18.14
N GLY A 637 14.35 -13.00 17.36
CA GLY A 637 15.01 -14.28 17.21
C GLY A 637 15.09 -14.71 15.75
N TYR A 638 16.07 -15.53 15.45
CA TYR A 638 16.33 -15.95 14.10
C TYR A 638 16.87 -17.38 14.01
N THR A 639 16.65 -17.98 12.87
CA THR A 639 17.34 -19.14 12.32
C THR A 639 18.13 -18.69 11.07
N PRO A 640 18.94 -19.53 10.44
CA PRO A 640 19.55 -19.16 9.15
C PRO A 640 18.55 -18.80 8.05
N GLN A 641 17.26 -19.17 8.21
CA GLN A 641 16.22 -19.02 7.19
C GLN A 641 15.29 -17.83 7.40
N VAL A 642 15.05 -17.44 8.65
CA VAL A 642 14.08 -16.40 8.99
C VAL A 642 14.55 -15.63 10.22
N SER A 643 14.51 -14.28 10.15
CA SER A 643 14.65 -13.38 11.29
C SER A 643 13.30 -12.75 11.61
N THR A 644 12.84 -12.92 12.87
CA THR A 644 11.51 -12.44 13.29
C THR A 644 11.62 -11.57 14.52
N ALA A 645 11.05 -10.36 14.45
CA ALA A 645 10.84 -9.47 15.57
C ALA A 645 9.39 -9.57 16.06
N VAL A 646 9.23 -9.74 17.37
CA VAL A 646 7.95 -9.62 18.07
C VAL A 646 8.06 -8.47 19.06
N TRP A 647 7.18 -7.50 18.92
CA TRP A 647 6.99 -6.39 19.86
C TRP A 647 5.60 -6.44 20.47
N ILE A 648 5.50 -6.17 21.78
CA ILE A 648 4.21 -6.03 22.48
C ILE A 648 4.34 -4.88 23.47
N GLY A 649 3.43 -3.93 23.42
CA GLY A 649 3.40 -2.74 24.27
C GLY A 649 2.16 -1.89 24.00
N ASN A 650 2.16 -0.64 24.47
CA ASN A 650 1.14 0.32 24.09
C ASN A 650 1.73 1.34 23.12
N ALA A 651 1.10 1.53 21.97
CA ALA A 651 1.59 2.41 20.90
C ALA A 651 1.24 3.89 21.16
N GLU A 652 0.17 4.16 21.91
CA GLU A 652 -0.39 5.50 22.10
C GLU A 652 0.02 6.14 23.43
N SER A 653 0.34 5.32 24.42
CA SER A 653 0.60 5.79 25.78
C SER A 653 1.65 4.95 26.52
N ASP A 654 2.18 5.53 27.58
CA ASP A 654 3.20 4.92 28.45
C ASP A 654 2.58 3.94 29.46
N VAL A 655 1.96 2.84 28.99
CA VAL A 655 1.42 1.80 29.89
C VAL A 655 2.53 0.93 30.44
N GLU A 656 2.66 0.87 31.76
CA GLU A 656 3.61 0.00 32.44
C GLU A 656 3.01 -1.39 32.65
N MET A 657 3.57 -2.41 32.03
CA MET A 657 3.15 -3.81 32.20
C MET A 657 3.76 -4.38 33.48
N SER A 658 3.61 -3.68 34.60
CA SER A 658 4.15 -4.05 35.91
C SER A 658 3.29 -3.56 37.05
N MET A 659 3.42 -4.21 38.22
CA MET A 659 2.75 -3.76 39.46
C MET A 659 3.44 -2.59 40.14
N ARG A 660 4.56 -2.08 39.60
CA ARG A 660 5.38 -1.05 40.27
C ARG A 660 4.59 0.22 40.55
N THR A 661 3.82 0.71 39.59
CA THR A 661 3.05 1.96 39.71
C THR A 661 1.67 1.72 40.31
N THR A 662 1.01 0.63 39.96
CA THR A 662 -0.39 0.34 40.33
C THR A 662 -0.52 -0.41 41.66
N GLY A 663 0.56 -1.06 42.12
CA GLY A 663 0.54 -1.97 43.26
C GLY A 663 -0.23 -3.28 43.02
N ARG A 664 -0.73 -3.49 41.79
CA ARG A 664 -1.51 -4.69 41.40
C ARG A 664 -0.87 -5.38 40.21
N PRO A 665 -0.96 -6.72 40.11
CA PRO A 665 -0.53 -7.44 38.92
C PRO A 665 -1.20 -6.89 37.65
N PHE A 666 -0.46 -6.87 36.55
CA PHE A 666 -0.96 -6.46 35.23
C PHE A 666 -1.50 -7.68 34.48
N THR A 667 -2.69 -7.57 33.93
CA THR A 667 -3.39 -8.68 33.26
C THR A 667 -3.37 -8.48 31.74
N ILE A 668 -2.94 -9.50 31.01
CA ILE A 668 -2.95 -9.58 29.55
C ILE A 668 -3.59 -10.90 29.18
N ASN A 669 -4.59 -10.87 28.31
CA ASN A 669 -5.30 -12.06 27.83
C ASN A 669 -5.66 -13.01 28.98
N GLY A 670 -6.31 -12.48 30.03
CA GLY A 670 -6.73 -13.24 31.21
C GLY A 670 -5.62 -13.72 32.16
N THR A 671 -4.34 -13.54 31.80
CA THR A 671 -3.20 -13.93 32.63
C THR A 671 -2.67 -12.72 33.41
N SER A 672 -2.57 -12.84 34.74
CA SER A 672 -2.07 -11.79 35.63
C SER A 672 -0.64 -12.07 36.06
N ARG A 673 0.26 -11.08 35.94
CA ARG A 673 1.65 -11.15 36.40
C ARG A 673 2.07 -9.86 37.10
N SER A 674 2.97 -9.99 38.08
CA SER A 674 3.57 -8.82 38.73
C SER A 674 4.41 -7.98 37.75
N TYR A 675 5.07 -8.64 36.80
CA TYR A 675 5.92 -8.04 35.77
C TYR A 675 5.83 -8.84 34.48
N TRP A 676 5.67 -8.17 33.36
CA TRP A 676 5.78 -8.75 32.05
C TRP A 676 7.12 -8.34 31.43
N TYR A 677 7.83 -9.31 30.92
CA TYR A 677 9.13 -9.15 30.26
C TYR A 677 9.08 -9.69 28.84
N GLY A 678 10.04 -9.31 28.01
CA GLY A 678 10.20 -9.93 26.70
C GLY A 678 10.29 -11.44 26.73
N SER A 679 10.86 -12.02 27.82
CA SER A 679 10.93 -13.47 28.03
C SER A 679 9.59 -14.15 28.32
N SER A 680 8.64 -13.44 28.89
CA SER A 680 7.37 -14.01 29.37
C SER A 680 6.19 -13.72 28.45
N LEU A 681 6.36 -12.85 27.45
CA LEU A 681 5.31 -12.45 26.50
C LEU A 681 5.80 -12.54 25.05
N ALA A 682 6.71 -11.68 24.60
CA ALA A 682 7.17 -11.67 23.22
C ALA A 682 7.94 -12.95 22.80
N ALA A 683 8.74 -13.55 23.70
CA ALA A 683 9.51 -14.75 23.36
C ALA A 683 8.65 -16.01 23.19
N PRO A 684 7.63 -16.31 24.03
CA PRO A 684 6.67 -17.38 23.75
C PRO A 684 5.92 -17.19 22.43
N THR A 685 5.45 -15.96 22.13
CA THR A 685 4.78 -15.63 20.86
C THR A 685 5.69 -15.91 19.67
N TRP A 686 6.95 -15.47 19.73
CA TRP A 686 7.97 -15.76 18.72
C TRP A 686 8.19 -17.26 18.55
N ARG A 687 8.35 -18.01 19.66
CA ARG A 687 8.57 -19.46 19.63
C ARG A 687 7.41 -20.18 18.92
N ASP A 688 6.18 -19.88 19.29
CA ASP A 688 5.00 -20.57 18.80
C ASP A 688 4.77 -20.25 17.31
N TYR A 689 4.96 -18.98 16.91
CA TYR A 689 4.96 -18.59 15.51
C TYR A 689 6.06 -19.30 14.70
N MET A 690 7.31 -19.26 15.15
CA MET A 690 8.44 -19.88 14.45
C MET A 690 8.31 -21.41 14.36
N ASN A 691 7.77 -22.07 15.38
CA ASN A 691 7.45 -23.49 15.32
C ASN A 691 6.46 -23.82 14.21
N GLN A 692 5.44 -22.99 14.03
CA GLN A 692 4.42 -23.20 12.99
C GLN A 692 5.00 -22.97 11.58
N VAL A 693 5.69 -21.85 11.36
CA VAL A 693 6.15 -21.47 10.02
C VAL A 693 7.37 -22.24 9.53
N LEU A 694 8.10 -22.85 10.44
CA LEU A 694 9.28 -23.68 10.13
C LEU A 694 8.99 -25.20 10.21
N ALA A 695 7.78 -25.61 10.57
CA ALA A 695 7.40 -27.02 10.62
C ALA A 695 7.65 -27.71 9.27
N GLY A 696 8.35 -28.85 9.31
CA GLY A 696 8.67 -29.62 8.11
C GLY A 696 9.72 -29.01 7.17
N LYS A 697 10.21 -27.80 7.46
CA LYS A 697 11.29 -27.19 6.65
C LYS A 697 12.66 -27.71 7.12
N PRO A 698 13.69 -27.75 6.24
CA PRO A 698 15.05 -28.10 6.63
C PRO A 698 15.54 -27.26 7.81
N ALA A 699 16.40 -27.83 8.66
CA ALA A 699 16.95 -27.16 9.84
C ALA A 699 18.48 -26.93 9.70
N PRO A 700 18.92 -25.98 8.85
CA PRO A 700 20.34 -25.68 8.69
C PRO A 700 20.93 -25.11 9.99
N GLY A 701 22.19 -25.47 10.28
CA GLY A 701 22.95 -24.89 11.37
C GLY A 701 23.55 -23.53 11.04
N PHE A 702 23.92 -22.78 12.08
CA PHE A 702 24.74 -21.59 11.93
C PHE A 702 26.21 -21.95 11.66
N ALA A 703 26.94 -21.06 11.02
CA ALA A 703 28.38 -21.19 10.88
C ALA A 703 29.07 -21.11 12.26
N ALA A 704 30.20 -21.79 12.40
CA ALA A 704 30.95 -21.81 13.66
C ALA A 704 31.44 -20.41 14.07
N PRO A 705 31.51 -20.08 15.36
CA PRO A 705 32.08 -18.83 15.84
C PRO A 705 33.62 -18.82 15.62
N ASP A 706 34.22 -17.64 15.66
CA ASP A 706 35.66 -17.51 15.82
C ASP A 706 36.04 -17.85 17.25
N TRP A 707 36.57 -19.07 17.46
CA TRP A 707 36.97 -19.56 18.78
C TRP A 707 38.07 -18.71 19.44
N ASN A 708 38.88 -17.97 18.68
CA ASN A 708 39.83 -17.01 19.25
C ASN A 708 39.12 -15.85 19.91
N ARG A 709 38.05 -15.33 19.30
CA ARG A 709 37.23 -14.28 19.89
C ARG A 709 36.31 -14.78 21.01
N VAL A 710 36.05 -16.07 21.04
CA VAL A 710 35.35 -16.68 22.19
C VAL A 710 36.26 -16.72 23.39
N ASN A 711 37.51 -17.21 23.26
CA ASN A 711 38.42 -17.60 24.36
C ASN A 711 39.66 -16.70 24.55
N ALA A 712 39.93 -15.71 23.68
CA ALA A 712 41.12 -14.86 23.78
C ALA A 712 41.17 -14.12 25.13
N PRO A 713 42.36 -13.97 25.71
CA PRO A 713 42.55 -13.03 26.82
C PRO A 713 42.29 -11.59 26.38
N ALA A 714 41.92 -10.75 27.35
CA ALA A 714 41.70 -9.30 27.07
C ALA A 714 42.92 -8.66 26.37
N PRO A 715 42.75 -7.83 25.35
CA PRO A 715 43.84 -7.07 24.80
C PRO A 715 44.43 -6.17 25.88
N PRO A 716 45.72 -5.89 25.83
CA PRO A 716 46.36 -4.97 26.78
C PRO A 716 45.70 -3.60 26.70
N PRO A 717 45.53 -2.90 27.86
CA PRO A 717 44.98 -1.57 27.86
C PRO A 717 45.71 -0.66 26.90
N ARG A 718 45.02 0.05 26.01
CA ARG A 718 45.62 1.08 25.15
C ARG A 718 46.28 2.10 26.09
N SER A 719 47.60 2.29 25.92
CA SER A 719 48.27 3.43 26.55
C SER A 719 47.62 4.71 26.07
N PRO A 720 47.31 5.70 26.95
CA PRO A 720 46.86 6.99 26.47
C PRO A 720 47.86 7.53 25.47
N GLU A 721 47.44 7.76 24.23
CA GLU A 721 48.22 8.55 23.27
C GLU A 721 48.36 9.95 23.85
N ASN A 722 49.54 10.25 24.31
CA ASN A 722 49.92 11.59 24.73
C ASN A 722 50.08 12.46 23.48
N PRO A 723 49.30 13.50 23.26
CA PRO A 723 49.52 14.41 22.14
C PRO A 723 50.62 15.39 22.51
N GLY A 724 51.84 15.09 22.06
CA GLY A 724 52.95 16.05 22.10
C GLY A 724 54.18 15.54 22.81
N ASP A 725 55.12 14.98 22.08
CA ASP A 725 56.48 15.49 22.10
C ASP A 725 57.25 14.93 20.87
N GLY A 726 57.68 15.81 20.05
CA GLY A 726 58.64 15.54 19.01
C GLY A 726 60.05 15.78 19.51
N GLY A 727 60.94 14.81 19.25
CA GLY A 727 62.38 15.06 19.11
C GLY A 727 63.27 14.72 20.27
N GLY A 728 64.28 13.89 19.98
CA GLY A 728 65.53 13.88 20.73
C GLY A 728 66.13 12.50 20.93
N ASP A 729 67.13 12.20 20.11
CA ASP A 729 68.07 11.12 20.16
C ASP A 729 68.84 10.97 21.49
N GLY A 730 69.26 9.71 21.77
CA GLY A 730 70.51 9.42 22.41
C GLY A 730 70.51 8.34 23.53
N PRO A 731 71.41 7.44 23.52
CA PRO A 731 71.39 6.18 24.32
C PRO A 731 72.22 6.28 25.63
N GLY A 732 71.86 5.43 26.58
CA GLY A 732 72.67 5.23 27.80
C GLY A 732 72.05 4.33 28.86
N ASP A 733 72.42 3.12 28.80
CA ASP A 733 73.06 2.24 29.78
C ASP A 733 72.65 2.23 31.26
N GLY A 734 72.46 1.01 31.78
CA GLY A 734 72.93 0.61 33.07
C GLY A 734 71.97 0.41 34.26
N GLY A 735 71.81 -0.83 34.63
CA GLY A 735 72.03 -1.28 36.01
C GLY A 735 70.86 -1.31 37.03
N GLY A 736 70.38 -2.44 37.35
CA GLY A 736 70.67 -3.18 38.59
C GLY A 736 69.75 -3.09 39.77
N ARG A 737 69.18 -4.28 40.17
CA ARG A 737 69.00 -4.79 41.53
C ARG A 737 67.89 -4.16 42.42
N GLU A 738 67.04 -4.94 42.90
CA GLU A 738 66.93 -5.96 43.97
C GLU A 738 66.08 -5.53 45.16
N ASN A 739 65.14 -6.39 45.55
CA ASN A 739 64.66 -6.84 46.87
C ASN A 739 63.73 -5.97 47.75
N GLY A 740 62.80 -6.68 48.31
CA GLY A 740 62.31 -6.55 49.65
C GLY A 740 60.84 -6.52 49.94
N GLY A 741 60.22 -7.67 50.24
CA GLY A 741 59.00 -7.71 51.04
C GLY A 741 59.40 -7.79 52.51
N PRO A 742 58.63 -8.14 53.51
CA PRO A 742 57.16 -8.20 53.62
C PRO A 742 56.62 -7.64 54.95
N GLY A 743 55.29 -7.82 55.19
CA GLY A 743 54.67 -7.76 56.52
C GLY A 743 53.57 -6.68 56.61
N GLY A 744 52.41 -6.88 57.00
CA GLY A 744 51.86 -7.68 58.10
C GLY A 744 50.95 -6.79 58.93
N GLY A 745 49.76 -7.24 59.23
CA GLY A 745 49.04 -6.72 60.39
C GLY A 745 47.65 -6.12 60.15
N GLY A 746 46.59 -6.85 60.40
CA GLY A 746 45.30 -6.32 60.83
C GLY A 746 45.31 -6.12 62.31
N PRO A 747 44.21 -6.02 63.07
CA PRO A 747 42.80 -5.81 62.76
C PRO A 747 42.07 -4.78 63.72
N GLY A 748 40.76 -4.73 63.60
CA GLY A 748 39.87 -4.15 64.61
C GLY A 748 39.19 -2.88 64.19
N GLY A 749 37.95 -2.76 64.27
CA GLY A 749 36.98 -2.94 65.23
C GLY A 749 35.97 -1.85 65.22
N GLY A 750 34.69 -2.14 65.13
CA GLY A 750 33.63 -1.68 65.99
C GLY A 750 33.12 -0.28 65.83
N GLY A 751 31.81 -0.16 65.79
CA GLY A 751 31.10 0.97 66.31
C GLY A 751 29.87 1.33 65.54
N ASP A 752 28.77 0.93 66.13
CA ASP A 752 27.39 1.28 65.91
C ASP A 752 27.15 2.83 66.04
N ASP A 753 26.13 3.35 65.44
CA ASP A 753 24.97 3.99 66.05
C ASP A 753 24.17 4.91 65.06
N GLU A 754 22.98 4.60 64.95
CA GLU A 754 21.69 5.27 65.01
C GLU A 754 21.56 6.80 64.83
N ALA A 755 20.38 7.10 64.23
CA ALA A 755 19.39 8.12 64.55
C ALA A 755 19.27 9.30 63.57
N ASP A 756 18.19 9.31 62.85
CA ASP A 756 16.94 10.09 63.05
C ASP A 756 16.91 11.59 62.64
N GLY A 757 15.78 11.96 62.04
CA GLY A 757 15.32 13.34 61.94
C GLY A 757 15.22 13.95 60.54
N GLY A 758 14.17 13.98 59.81
CA GLY A 758 12.93 14.71 60.07
C GLY A 758 12.99 16.09 59.43
N GLY A 759 12.12 16.37 58.45
CA GLY A 759 11.92 17.76 58.03
C GLY A 759 11.10 17.93 56.76
N ARG A 760 9.85 18.24 56.92
CA ARG A 760 8.84 18.72 55.98
C ARG A 760 9.12 20.11 55.40
N GLY A 761 8.54 20.41 54.25
CA GLY A 761 8.15 21.73 53.78
C GLY A 761 8.20 21.83 52.29
N ASP A 762 7.23 21.87 51.59
CA ASP A 762 5.95 22.53 51.30
C ASP A 762 6.14 23.66 50.25
N ARG A 763 5.31 23.56 49.20
CA ARG A 763 4.67 24.61 48.38
C ARG A 763 5.43 25.37 47.28
N GLY A 764 4.71 25.41 46.16
CA GLY A 764 4.55 26.53 45.23
C GLY A 764 4.76 26.19 43.80
N ASP A 765 3.83 25.90 43.03
CA ASP A 765 2.67 26.52 42.36
C ASP A 765 3.05 27.39 41.14
N ARG A 766 2.32 27.11 40.02
CA ARG A 766 2.12 27.94 38.82
C ARG A 766 3.21 27.86 37.72
N GLY A 767 2.91 27.72 36.50
CA GLY A 767 1.68 27.77 35.69
C GLY A 767 1.98 27.60 34.22
N ASP A 768 1.03 27.16 33.55
CA ASP A 768 0.49 27.56 32.24
C ASP A 768 1.38 27.59 30.99
N GLY A 769 0.86 26.92 29.97
CA GLY A 769 0.62 27.53 28.70
C GLY A 769 0.97 26.73 27.46
N GLY A 770 0.02 26.07 26.88
CA GLY A 770 -0.33 26.20 25.44
C GLY A 770 0.59 25.57 24.40
N GLY A 771 -0.02 24.69 23.61
CA GLY A 771 0.54 24.25 22.35
C GLY A 771 -0.16 23.03 21.78
N ARG A 772 -1.49 23.06 21.72
CA ARG A 772 -2.24 22.28 20.71
C ARG A 772 -2.38 23.20 19.52
N ASP A 773 -1.84 22.80 18.38
CA ASP A 773 -2.34 23.12 17.05
C ASP A 773 -1.27 22.68 16.05
N GLY A 774 -1.56 21.65 15.30
CA GLY A 774 -0.67 21.12 14.25
C GLY A 774 -1.27 19.95 13.48
N LEU A 775 -2.39 19.39 13.98
CA LEU A 775 -3.04 18.24 13.32
C LEU A 775 -4.27 18.63 12.50
N ALA A 776 -4.79 19.84 12.68
CA ALA A 776 -5.98 20.31 11.96
C ALA A 776 -5.68 20.78 10.53
N ASP A 777 -4.53 21.35 10.27
CA ASP A 777 -4.18 21.90 8.95
C ASP A 777 -3.84 20.82 7.90
N TRP A 778 -3.51 19.60 8.30
CA TRP A 778 -3.25 18.52 7.35
C TRP A 778 -4.54 17.80 6.89
N LEU A 779 -5.59 17.82 7.69
CA LEU A 779 -6.88 17.20 7.36
C LEU A 779 -7.76 18.06 6.44
N ASP A 780 -7.57 19.38 6.43
CA ASP A 780 -8.34 20.29 5.56
C ASP A 780 -7.89 20.27 4.09
N SER A 781 -6.71 19.74 3.79
CA SER A 781 -6.22 19.62 2.40
C SER A 781 -6.76 18.40 1.64
N LEU A 782 -7.48 17.49 2.31
CA LEU A 782 -8.03 16.26 1.70
C LEU A 782 -9.56 16.29 1.53
N GLY A 783 -10.21 17.37 1.89
CA GLY A 783 -11.68 17.47 1.96
C GLY A 783 -12.37 18.36 0.93
N ALA A 784 -11.79 18.64 -0.22
CA ALA A 784 -12.46 19.42 -1.26
C ALA A 784 -12.56 18.64 -2.58
N GLY A 785 -13.62 17.87 -2.74
CA GLY A 785 -13.91 17.22 -4.00
C GLY A 785 -14.99 16.17 -3.94
N GLY A 786 -16.24 16.56 -3.78
CA GLY A 786 -17.32 15.62 -3.95
C GLY A 786 -18.68 16.07 -3.46
N ASN A 787 -19.32 16.91 -4.23
CA ASN A 787 -20.76 16.96 -4.32
C ASN A 787 -21.15 17.58 -5.68
N GLY A 788 -21.80 16.75 -6.52
CA GLY A 788 -22.42 17.11 -7.80
C GLY A 788 -22.86 15.87 -8.53
#